data_edb3354a2418dcf30e8ecc05ac02f51b
#
_entry.id   edb3354a2418dcf30e8ecc05ac02f51b
#
_cell.length_a   1.000
_cell.length_b   1.000
_cell.length_c   1.000
_cell.angle_alpha   90.00
_cell.angle_beta   90.00
_cell.angle_gamma   90.00
#
_symmetry.space_group_name_H-M   'P 1'
#
loop_
_entity.id
_entity.type
_entity.pdbx_description
1 polymer ?
#
loop_
_entity_poly.entity_id
_entity_poly.type
_entity_poly.pdbx_seq_one_letter_code
_entity_poly.pdbx_strand_id
1 'polypeptide(L)'
;MQIADKYAPQQIESKWYDYWIEQHIFHSEPDQREPYTIVIPPPNVTGMLHMGHMLNNTLQDVLVRRARMSGKNACWVPGMDHASIATEAKVVAMLREKGIEKSSLTREEFLRHAWEWKEKYGGVILKQLRKLGASCDWDRTCFTMDEARTESVLRVFCDLYEKGKIYRGVRMVNWDPAAQTALSDEEVVFKESHGKLYYLRYKVEGTDRAIIVATTRPETILGDTALCVNPNDERYKSLPADARVVVPLVGRSIPVIRDEYVDIEFGTGALKVTPAHDVNDYMLGEKYGLETIDIFNDDGTINDKVGMYVGQDRFDVRRQIEKDLDAAGLLEKTEDYTNNVGYSERTGVAIEPKLSMQWFLSMQELAEPATKAVMEDAIRFVPEKYKNTYRHWMENIKDWCISRQLWWGQRIPAYYLPKGGFVVALTAEEALEKARAKSGDASLQLTDLRQDEDVLDTWFSSWLWPISVFDGIRFPDNREIGYYYPTNDLVTGPDIIFFWVARLIMAGYEYRGEKPFSNVYFTGIVRDKIGRKMSKQLGNSPDPLDLIAQYGADGVRMAMLISSSAGNDVMFDEALCEQGRNFGNKIWNAYRLLNGWAVDAAAAQSENNRLAVAWFGQALGRSLRQIAEDFKSYRISEAFKEAYRLFWDDFSGLYLEMAKPAYGQPIDAPTMEATKGYFDALMRVLHPFMPFVTEEIWQDLAPRAEGASICVAQMPEPAAEDAAMLARFELAKEIITSVRNIRNQKSLPQKEALTLRVIADENYPAEFAPVVMKMANLTAIETVAEKDPAAAAFIVKTTQYFVPMAGKIDAEAERKKLADDLAYYEGFLASVMKKLSNERFVASAPEKVVANERAKQADAEAKITAIREQLAALESGK
;
A
#
# COMPACT_ATOMS: atom_id res chain seq x y z
N MET A 1 -34.81 20.23 -6.10
CA MET A 1 -35.39 19.00 -5.59
C MET A 1 -35.47 19.12 -4.06
N GLN A 2 -36.47 18.51 -3.42
CA GLN A 2 -36.47 18.46 -1.95
C GLN A 2 -35.45 17.39 -1.52
N ILE A 3 -34.36 17.81 -0.91
CA ILE A 3 -33.30 16.90 -0.45
C ILE A 3 -33.89 15.92 0.60
N ALA A 4 -33.48 14.66 0.56
CA ALA A 4 -33.97 13.64 1.48
C ALA A 4 -33.63 13.96 2.95
N ASP A 5 -34.49 13.52 3.88
CA ASP A 5 -34.32 13.76 5.31
C ASP A 5 -33.09 13.11 5.90
N LYS A 6 -32.57 12.04 5.30
CA LYS A 6 -31.41 11.30 5.74
C LYS A 6 -30.49 11.01 4.56
N TYR A 7 -29.20 11.07 4.81
CA TYR A 7 -28.19 10.59 3.88
C TYR A 7 -28.33 9.07 3.70
N ALA A 8 -28.52 8.62 2.46
CA ALA A 8 -28.70 7.22 2.09
C ALA A 8 -27.72 6.86 0.95
N PRO A 9 -26.45 6.49 1.25
CA PRO A 9 -25.42 6.24 0.24
C PRO A 9 -25.87 5.28 -0.85
N GLN A 10 -26.56 4.19 -0.48
CA GLN A 10 -27.01 3.13 -1.39
C GLN A 10 -27.93 3.64 -2.53
N GLN A 11 -28.64 4.74 -2.28
CA GLN A 11 -29.53 5.33 -3.28
C GLN A 11 -28.81 6.25 -4.27
N ILE A 12 -27.74 6.90 -3.82
CA ILE A 12 -27.02 7.90 -4.62
C ILE A 12 -25.81 7.32 -5.35
N GLU A 13 -25.16 6.28 -4.80
CA GLU A 13 -23.93 5.72 -5.34
C GLU A 13 -24.10 5.12 -6.73
N SER A 14 -25.14 4.29 -6.93
CA SER A 14 -25.43 3.72 -8.25
C SER A 14 -25.86 4.79 -9.23
N LYS A 15 -26.74 5.74 -8.81
CA LYS A 15 -27.19 6.87 -9.63
C LYS A 15 -26.02 7.66 -10.21
N TRP A 16 -25.06 8.07 -9.37
CA TRP A 16 -23.95 8.91 -9.83
C TRP A 16 -22.93 8.12 -10.59
N TYR A 17 -22.66 6.86 -10.19
CA TYR A 17 -21.71 6.05 -10.93
C TYR A 17 -22.20 5.78 -12.36
N ASP A 18 -23.46 5.41 -12.54
CA ASP A 18 -24.07 5.21 -13.84
C ASP A 18 -24.04 6.51 -14.65
N TYR A 19 -24.39 7.64 -14.05
CA TYR A 19 -24.30 8.96 -14.69
C TYR A 19 -22.88 9.28 -15.20
N TRP A 20 -21.85 9.07 -14.39
CA TRP A 20 -20.47 9.32 -14.81
C TRP A 20 -20.04 8.45 -15.99
N ILE A 21 -20.49 7.20 -16.03
CA ILE A 21 -20.23 6.29 -17.15
C ILE A 21 -20.98 6.72 -18.39
N GLU A 22 -22.27 7.02 -18.30
CA GLU A 22 -23.11 7.48 -19.43
C GLU A 22 -22.59 8.79 -20.04
N GLN A 23 -22.06 9.68 -19.21
CA GLN A 23 -21.47 10.94 -19.67
C GLN A 23 -20.00 10.83 -20.06
N HIS A 24 -19.39 9.63 -20.06
CA HIS A 24 -17.98 9.39 -20.37
C HIS A 24 -17.00 10.28 -19.58
N ILE A 25 -17.34 10.65 -18.35
CA ILE A 25 -16.56 11.57 -17.52
C ILE A 25 -15.12 11.10 -17.25
N PHE A 26 -14.90 9.77 -17.24
CA PHE A 26 -13.59 9.17 -16.95
C PHE A 26 -12.80 8.82 -18.21
N HIS A 27 -13.41 8.94 -19.39
CA HIS A 27 -12.74 8.65 -20.64
C HIS A 27 -11.70 9.70 -21.01
N SER A 28 -10.56 9.26 -21.51
CA SER A 28 -9.45 10.12 -21.91
C SER A 28 -9.01 9.81 -23.34
N GLU A 29 -8.90 10.87 -24.15
CA GLU A 29 -8.29 10.85 -25.47
C GLU A 29 -7.13 11.85 -25.47
N PRO A 30 -6.02 11.57 -26.21
CA PRO A 30 -4.93 12.52 -26.34
C PRO A 30 -5.39 13.88 -26.88
N ASP A 31 -5.16 14.95 -26.14
CA ASP A 31 -5.53 16.33 -26.49
C ASP A 31 -4.38 17.33 -26.19
N GLN A 32 -4.70 18.60 -25.98
CA GLN A 32 -3.69 19.65 -25.72
C GLN A 32 -3.37 19.84 -24.23
N ARG A 33 -4.13 19.18 -23.34
CA ARG A 33 -3.90 19.29 -21.90
C ARG A 33 -2.67 18.46 -21.50
N GLU A 34 -2.06 18.83 -20.38
CA GLU A 34 -1.03 18.00 -19.78
C GLU A 34 -1.64 16.65 -19.33
N PRO A 35 -1.08 15.51 -19.78
CA PRO A 35 -1.58 14.21 -19.35
C PRO A 35 -1.24 13.95 -17.88
N TYR A 36 -2.16 13.25 -17.20
CA TYR A 36 -1.88 12.63 -15.92
C TYR A 36 -2.32 11.17 -15.97
N THR A 37 -1.36 10.29 -16.01
CA THR A 37 -1.59 8.88 -16.29
C THR A 37 -1.19 8.02 -15.11
N ILE A 38 -2.08 7.14 -14.68
CA ILE A 38 -1.82 6.01 -13.78
C ILE A 38 -2.25 4.73 -14.47
N VAL A 39 -1.43 3.68 -14.35
CA VAL A 39 -1.81 2.31 -14.68
C VAL A 39 -2.06 1.55 -13.39
N ILE A 40 -3.19 0.87 -13.30
CA ILE A 40 -3.52 0.08 -12.10
C ILE A 40 -2.49 -1.05 -11.93
N PRO A 41 -2.01 -1.36 -10.71
CA PRO A 41 -1.43 -2.67 -10.46
C PRO A 41 -2.49 -3.72 -10.76
N PRO A 42 -2.36 -4.50 -11.86
CA PRO A 42 -3.46 -5.34 -12.31
C PRO A 42 -3.73 -6.46 -11.31
N PRO A 43 -4.92 -6.49 -10.67
CA PRO A 43 -5.22 -7.53 -9.70
C PRO A 43 -5.32 -8.90 -10.36
N ASN A 44 -4.83 -9.91 -9.64
CA ASN A 44 -4.89 -11.31 -10.05
C ASN A 44 -6.33 -11.81 -10.14
N VAL A 45 -6.69 -12.52 -11.21
CA VAL A 45 -8.03 -13.12 -11.38
C VAL A 45 -8.24 -14.39 -10.50
N THR A 46 -7.67 -14.39 -9.30
CA THR A 46 -7.72 -15.49 -8.34
C THR A 46 -8.93 -15.46 -7.39
N GLY A 47 -9.74 -14.39 -7.46
CA GLY A 47 -10.92 -14.21 -6.62
C GLY A 47 -11.30 -12.76 -6.41
N MET A 48 -12.05 -12.48 -5.33
CA MET A 48 -12.47 -11.13 -4.98
C MET A 48 -11.32 -10.28 -4.42
N LEU A 49 -11.40 -8.96 -4.59
CA LEU A 49 -10.49 -8.01 -3.95
C LEU A 49 -10.64 -8.04 -2.41
N HIS A 50 -9.61 -7.61 -1.70
CA HIS A 50 -9.56 -7.47 -0.24
C HIS A 50 -9.23 -6.03 0.16
N MET A 51 -9.20 -5.73 1.48
CA MET A 51 -9.02 -4.37 1.99
C MET A 51 -7.72 -3.69 1.54
N GLY A 52 -6.64 -4.45 1.29
CA GLY A 52 -5.42 -3.88 0.70
C GLY A 52 -5.62 -3.31 -0.71
N HIS A 53 -6.47 -3.95 -1.53
CA HIS A 53 -6.87 -3.40 -2.83
C HIS A 53 -7.76 -2.15 -2.67
N MET A 54 -8.63 -2.13 -1.65
CA MET A 54 -9.44 -0.93 -1.38
C MET A 54 -8.56 0.27 -1.03
N LEU A 55 -7.54 0.08 -0.18
CA LEU A 55 -6.56 1.11 0.13
C LEU A 55 -5.83 1.60 -1.13
N ASN A 56 -5.24 0.67 -1.87
CA ASN A 56 -4.44 0.99 -3.06
C ASN A 56 -5.25 1.76 -4.11
N ASN A 57 -6.45 1.26 -4.44
CA ASN A 57 -7.29 1.89 -5.47
C ASN A 57 -7.93 3.20 -4.99
N THR A 58 -8.21 3.36 -3.69
CA THR A 58 -8.68 4.65 -3.15
C THR A 58 -7.59 5.72 -3.29
N LEU A 59 -6.33 5.40 -2.99
CA LEU A 59 -5.22 6.33 -3.15
C LEU A 59 -5.01 6.74 -4.62
N GLN A 60 -5.05 5.78 -5.55
CA GLN A 60 -4.98 6.06 -6.98
C GLN A 60 -6.13 6.97 -7.43
N ASP A 61 -7.36 6.66 -7.02
CA ASP A 61 -8.54 7.44 -7.40
C ASP A 61 -8.48 8.88 -6.88
N VAL A 62 -7.99 9.09 -5.67
CA VAL A 62 -7.77 10.44 -5.10
C VAL A 62 -6.81 11.25 -5.97
N LEU A 63 -5.68 10.65 -6.37
CA LEU A 63 -4.70 11.32 -7.23
C LEU A 63 -5.28 11.64 -8.62
N VAL A 64 -5.98 10.68 -9.22
CA VAL A 64 -6.58 10.83 -10.56
C VAL A 64 -7.70 11.88 -10.56
N ARG A 65 -8.61 11.85 -9.55
CA ARG A 65 -9.70 12.85 -9.44
C ARG A 65 -9.14 14.24 -9.23
N ARG A 66 -8.14 14.38 -8.34
CA ARG A 66 -7.47 15.66 -8.14
C ARG A 66 -6.81 16.19 -9.43
N ALA A 67 -6.09 15.33 -10.16
CA ALA A 67 -5.45 15.72 -11.41
C ALA A 67 -6.49 16.20 -12.44
N ARG A 68 -7.59 15.47 -12.58
CA ARG A 68 -8.71 15.84 -13.47
C ARG A 68 -9.31 17.19 -13.09
N MET A 69 -9.56 17.42 -11.80
CA MET A 69 -10.05 18.69 -11.27
C MET A 69 -9.01 19.82 -11.29
N SER A 70 -7.74 19.53 -11.54
CA SER A 70 -6.68 20.52 -11.76
C SER A 70 -6.48 20.84 -13.25
N GLY A 71 -7.40 20.43 -14.13
CA GLY A 71 -7.38 20.73 -15.56
C GLY A 71 -6.52 19.82 -16.41
N LYS A 72 -5.93 18.75 -15.83
CA LYS A 72 -5.14 17.77 -16.56
C LYS A 72 -6.04 16.77 -17.30
N ASN A 73 -5.52 16.18 -18.37
CA ASN A 73 -6.15 15.05 -19.02
C ASN A 73 -5.80 13.77 -18.26
N ALA A 74 -6.66 13.39 -17.32
CA ALA A 74 -6.42 12.26 -16.42
C ALA A 74 -6.85 10.94 -17.05
N CYS A 75 -5.92 10.01 -17.20
CA CYS A 75 -6.11 8.67 -17.72
C CYS A 75 -5.72 7.63 -16.67
N TRP A 76 -6.69 6.91 -16.14
CA TRP A 76 -6.43 5.78 -15.23
C TRP A 76 -6.84 4.48 -15.88
N VAL A 77 -5.83 3.71 -16.32
CA VAL A 77 -6.05 2.47 -17.08
C VAL A 77 -6.32 1.32 -16.13
N PRO A 78 -7.54 0.73 -16.15
CA PRO A 78 -7.85 -0.47 -15.38
C PRO A 78 -7.38 -1.73 -16.10
N GLY A 79 -7.18 -2.81 -15.34
CA GLY A 79 -6.87 -4.10 -15.93
C GLY A 79 -6.77 -5.20 -14.90
N MET A 80 -6.42 -6.40 -15.36
CA MET A 80 -6.31 -7.61 -14.56
C MET A 80 -5.14 -8.45 -15.02
N ASP A 81 -4.52 -9.16 -14.08
CA ASP A 81 -3.44 -10.11 -14.35
C ASP A 81 -3.96 -11.56 -14.38
N HIS A 82 -3.50 -12.34 -15.33
CA HIS A 82 -3.85 -13.75 -15.47
C HIS A 82 -3.25 -14.62 -14.34
N ALA A 83 -2.16 -14.16 -13.71
CA ALA A 83 -1.57 -14.73 -12.51
C ALA A 83 -1.24 -16.23 -12.61
N SER A 84 -0.68 -16.66 -13.72
CA SER A 84 -0.22 -18.02 -14.08
C SER A 84 -0.47 -19.12 -13.01
N ILE A 85 0.51 -19.36 -12.13
CA ILE A 85 0.46 -20.43 -11.10
C ILE A 85 -0.76 -20.28 -10.18
N ALA A 86 -1.02 -19.07 -9.71
CA ALA A 86 -2.06 -18.83 -8.70
C ALA A 86 -3.45 -19.10 -9.27
N THR A 87 -3.72 -18.70 -10.51
CA THR A 87 -5.00 -18.94 -11.18
C THR A 87 -5.13 -20.42 -11.58
N GLU A 88 -4.08 -21.03 -12.15
CA GLU A 88 -4.09 -22.46 -12.49
C GLU A 88 -4.40 -23.33 -11.27
N ALA A 89 -3.76 -23.07 -10.12
CA ALA A 89 -4.03 -23.77 -8.87
C ALA A 89 -5.51 -23.65 -8.41
N LYS A 90 -6.13 -22.47 -8.61
CA LYS A 90 -7.56 -22.28 -8.30
C LYS A 90 -8.47 -23.05 -9.23
N VAL A 91 -8.15 -23.06 -10.53
CA VAL A 91 -8.91 -23.82 -11.53
C VAL A 91 -8.79 -25.32 -11.26
N VAL A 92 -7.58 -25.83 -10.95
CA VAL A 92 -7.36 -27.24 -10.58
C VAL A 92 -8.17 -27.60 -9.33
N ALA A 93 -8.15 -26.77 -8.29
CA ALA A 93 -8.94 -27.00 -7.09
C ALA A 93 -10.46 -27.09 -7.39
N MET A 94 -10.96 -26.13 -8.18
CA MET A 94 -12.37 -26.12 -8.61
C MET A 94 -12.73 -27.40 -9.43
N LEU A 95 -11.84 -27.86 -10.31
CA LEU A 95 -12.06 -29.08 -11.10
C LEU A 95 -12.11 -30.32 -10.21
N ARG A 96 -11.20 -30.42 -9.22
CA ARG A 96 -11.19 -31.51 -8.23
C ARG A 96 -12.47 -31.59 -7.40
N GLU A 97 -13.01 -30.43 -7.00
CA GLU A 97 -14.32 -30.38 -6.34
C GLU A 97 -15.44 -30.96 -7.21
N LYS A 98 -15.30 -30.91 -8.54
CA LYS A 98 -16.22 -31.51 -9.51
C LYS A 98 -15.84 -32.96 -9.89
N GLY A 99 -14.81 -33.53 -9.26
CA GLY A 99 -14.33 -34.87 -9.55
C GLY A 99 -13.51 -35.00 -10.85
N ILE A 100 -12.95 -33.86 -11.36
CA ILE A 100 -12.16 -33.83 -12.60
C ILE A 100 -10.69 -33.61 -12.23
N GLU A 101 -9.83 -34.54 -12.60
CA GLU A 101 -8.37 -34.37 -12.47
C GLU A 101 -7.79 -33.69 -13.71
N LYS A 102 -6.83 -32.76 -13.52
CA LYS A 102 -6.16 -32.06 -14.64
C LYS A 102 -5.53 -33.05 -15.64
N SER A 103 -4.95 -34.14 -15.15
CA SER A 103 -4.30 -35.17 -15.98
C SER A 103 -5.24 -35.93 -16.92
N SER A 104 -6.56 -35.84 -16.72
CA SER A 104 -7.57 -36.39 -17.60
C SER A 104 -8.01 -35.49 -18.74
N LEU A 105 -7.52 -34.24 -18.75
CA LEU A 105 -7.89 -33.18 -19.72
C LEU A 105 -6.77 -32.96 -20.74
N THR A 106 -7.18 -32.52 -21.93
CA THR A 106 -6.26 -31.91 -22.88
C THR A 106 -5.98 -30.45 -22.44
N ARG A 107 -4.93 -29.84 -22.97
CA ARG A 107 -4.61 -28.43 -22.74
C ARG A 107 -5.78 -27.50 -23.09
N GLU A 108 -6.41 -27.74 -24.24
CA GLU A 108 -7.53 -26.93 -24.75
C GLU A 108 -8.76 -27.05 -23.84
N GLU A 109 -9.04 -28.24 -23.32
CA GLU A 109 -10.14 -28.46 -22.39
C GLU A 109 -9.89 -27.74 -21.05
N PHE A 110 -8.67 -27.82 -20.54
CA PHE A 110 -8.29 -27.09 -19.33
C PHE A 110 -8.38 -25.58 -19.52
N LEU A 111 -7.85 -25.06 -20.61
CA LEU A 111 -7.88 -23.63 -20.92
C LEU A 111 -9.31 -23.09 -21.00
N ARG A 112 -10.25 -23.88 -21.52
CA ARG A 112 -11.67 -23.51 -21.52
C ARG A 112 -12.19 -23.21 -20.10
N HIS A 113 -11.87 -24.07 -19.14
CA HIS A 113 -12.23 -23.88 -17.73
C HIS A 113 -11.51 -22.68 -17.11
N ALA A 114 -10.25 -22.43 -17.49
CA ALA A 114 -9.49 -21.29 -17.01
C ALA A 114 -10.08 -19.95 -17.56
N TRP A 115 -10.53 -19.91 -18.80
CA TRP A 115 -11.22 -18.76 -19.36
C TRP A 115 -12.59 -18.51 -18.71
N GLU A 116 -13.38 -19.56 -18.44
CA GLU A 116 -14.64 -19.45 -17.67
C GLU A 116 -14.39 -18.86 -16.27
N TRP A 117 -13.33 -19.32 -15.61
CA TRP A 117 -12.89 -18.77 -14.32
C TRP A 117 -12.57 -17.28 -14.41
N LYS A 118 -11.77 -16.89 -15.41
CA LYS A 118 -11.39 -15.48 -15.67
C LYS A 118 -12.61 -14.60 -15.90
N GLU A 119 -13.56 -15.03 -16.71
CA GLU A 119 -14.79 -14.26 -16.96
C GLU A 119 -15.58 -14.02 -15.67
N LYS A 120 -15.76 -15.08 -14.88
CA LYS A 120 -16.49 -15.00 -13.63
C LYS A 120 -15.83 -14.04 -12.64
N TYR A 121 -14.55 -14.21 -12.33
CA TYR A 121 -13.89 -13.46 -11.28
C TYR A 121 -13.39 -12.10 -11.75
N GLY A 122 -13.03 -11.96 -13.00
CA GLY A 122 -12.73 -10.67 -13.63
C GLY A 122 -13.92 -9.72 -13.55
N GLY A 123 -15.12 -10.20 -13.86
CA GLY A 123 -16.36 -9.43 -13.71
C GLY A 123 -16.62 -8.98 -12.27
N VAL A 124 -16.31 -9.82 -11.26
CA VAL A 124 -16.44 -9.46 -9.84
C VAL A 124 -15.45 -8.36 -9.46
N ILE A 125 -14.18 -8.48 -9.88
CA ILE A 125 -13.13 -7.48 -9.59
C ILE A 125 -13.53 -6.11 -10.14
N LEU A 126 -13.93 -6.03 -11.39
CA LEU A 126 -14.35 -4.77 -12.00
C LEU A 126 -15.58 -4.17 -11.31
N LYS A 127 -16.54 -5.01 -10.90
CA LYS A 127 -17.71 -4.58 -10.12
C LYS A 127 -17.30 -4.01 -8.75
N GLN A 128 -16.36 -4.65 -8.05
CA GLN A 128 -15.88 -4.16 -6.76
C GLN A 128 -15.21 -2.78 -6.90
N LEU A 129 -14.39 -2.56 -7.93
CA LEU A 129 -13.77 -1.27 -8.22
C LEU A 129 -14.82 -0.19 -8.53
N ARG A 130 -15.83 -0.51 -9.33
CA ARG A 130 -16.94 0.41 -9.62
C ARG A 130 -17.73 0.77 -8.38
N LYS A 131 -18.01 -0.21 -7.51
CA LYS A 131 -18.69 0.02 -6.23
C LYS A 131 -17.89 0.88 -5.26
N LEU A 132 -16.55 0.80 -5.31
CA LEU A 132 -15.65 1.70 -4.55
C LEU A 132 -15.69 3.15 -5.07
N GLY A 133 -16.21 3.37 -6.27
CA GLY A 133 -16.23 4.67 -6.93
C GLY A 133 -14.97 4.97 -7.77
N ALA A 134 -14.20 3.95 -8.15
CA ALA A 134 -12.98 4.14 -8.95
C ALA A 134 -13.26 4.83 -10.29
N SER A 135 -12.56 5.92 -10.56
CA SER A 135 -12.73 6.75 -11.77
C SER A 135 -11.83 6.31 -12.93
N CYS A 136 -11.78 4.99 -13.15
CA CYS A 136 -11.03 4.38 -14.24
C CYS A 136 -11.64 4.70 -15.61
N ASP A 137 -10.80 4.80 -16.61
CA ASP A 137 -11.22 4.77 -18.02
C ASP A 137 -11.56 3.33 -18.43
N TRP A 138 -12.82 2.94 -18.25
CA TRP A 138 -13.28 1.57 -18.43
C TRP A 138 -13.21 1.09 -19.89
N ASP A 139 -13.21 1.99 -20.85
CA ASP A 139 -13.08 1.67 -22.27
C ASP A 139 -11.66 1.14 -22.59
N ARG A 140 -10.69 1.42 -21.69
CA ARG A 140 -9.31 0.95 -21.76
C ARG A 140 -9.03 -0.28 -20.92
N THR A 141 -10.06 -0.99 -20.46
CA THR A 141 -9.87 -2.19 -19.63
C THR A 141 -9.04 -3.24 -20.37
N CYS A 142 -7.90 -3.61 -19.79
CA CYS A 142 -6.96 -4.57 -20.35
C CYS A 142 -6.86 -5.84 -19.49
N PHE A 143 -6.45 -6.93 -20.15
CA PHE A 143 -6.09 -8.18 -19.48
C PHE A 143 -4.73 -8.65 -20.00
N THR A 144 -3.84 -9.06 -19.09
CA THR A 144 -2.45 -9.42 -19.45
C THR A 144 -2.34 -10.56 -20.48
N MET A 145 -3.40 -11.37 -20.67
CA MET A 145 -3.50 -12.42 -21.69
C MET A 145 -4.50 -12.11 -22.81
N ASP A 146 -4.96 -10.88 -22.99
CA ASP A 146 -5.68 -10.56 -24.21
C ASP A 146 -4.76 -10.61 -25.44
N GLU A 147 -5.35 -10.59 -26.61
CA GLU A 147 -4.62 -10.79 -27.88
C GLU A 147 -3.46 -9.79 -28.06
N ALA A 148 -3.73 -8.51 -27.86
CA ALA A 148 -2.73 -7.45 -28.07
C ALA A 148 -1.58 -7.51 -27.04
N ARG A 149 -1.89 -7.80 -25.75
CA ARG A 149 -0.88 -7.97 -24.70
C ARG A 149 -0.09 -9.25 -24.90
N THR A 150 -0.76 -10.33 -25.28
CA THR A 150 -0.08 -11.60 -25.64
C THR A 150 0.89 -11.40 -26.79
N GLU A 151 0.48 -10.76 -27.89
CA GLU A 151 1.38 -10.47 -29.02
C GLU A 151 2.57 -9.61 -28.57
N SER A 152 2.33 -8.59 -27.74
CA SER A 152 3.41 -7.74 -27.20
C SER A 152 4.43 -8.56 -26.39
N VAL A 153 3.97 -9.48 -25.55
CA VAL A 153 4.83 -10.36 -24.74
C VAL A 153 5.67 -11.28 -25.63
N LEU A 154 5.06 -11.89 -26.64
CA LEU A 154 5.77 -12.79 -27.57
C LEU A 154 6.80 -12.04 -28.43
N ARG A 155 6.48 -10.82 -28.86
CA ARG A 155 7.44 -9.94 -29.57
C ARG A 155 8.65 -9.63 -28.70
N VAL A 156 8.43 -9.27 -27.43
CA VAL A 156 9.49 -8.99 -26.46
C VAL A 156 10.35 -10.24 -26.22
N PHE A 157 9.74 -11.42 -26.12
CA PHE A 157 10.50 -12.66 -25.98
C PHE A 157 11.41 -12.90 -27.20
N CYS A 158 10.86 -12.78 -28.41
CA CYS A 158 11.63 -12.96 -29.64
C CYS A 158 12.77 -11.94 -29.75
N ASP A 159 12.52 -10.67 -29.48
CA ASP A 159 13.52 -9.60 -29.53
C ASP A 159 14.67 -9.84 -28.52
N LEU A 160 14.34 -10.14 -27.26
CA LEU A 160 15.35 -10.42 -26.25
C LEU A 160 16.14 -11.71 -26.52
N TYR A 161 15.51 -12.70 -27.15
CA TYR A 161 16.21 -13.89 -27.62
C TYR A 161 17.19 -13.57 -28.75
N GLU A 162 16.79 -12.80 -29.76
CA GLU A 162 17.65 -12.36 -30.87
C GLU A 162 18.83 -11.49 -30.37
N LYS A 163 18.62 -10.68 -29.34
CA LYS A 163 19.65 -9.91 -28.62
C LYS A 163 20.58 -10.79 -27.74
N GLY A 164 20.30 -12.08 -27.61
CA GLY A 164 21.05 -13.00 -26.76
C GLY A 164 20.83 -12.84 -25.27
N LYS A 165 19.85 -12.01 -24.86
CA LYS A 165 19.49 -11.80 -23.45
C LYS A 165 18.61 -12.92 -22.89
N ILE A 166 17.79 -13.57 -23.72
CA ILE A 166 17.07 -14.80 -23.37
C ILE A 166 17.85 -16.00 -23.87
N TYR A 167 18.02 -16.97 -22.99
CA TYR A 167 18.69 -18.23 -23.31
C TYR A 167 18.00 -19.42 -22.64
N ARG A 168 18.26 -20.62 -23.14
CA ARG A 168 17.78 -21.89 -22.59
C ARG A 168 18.95 -22.68 -22.04
N GLY A 169 18.86 -23.13 -20.79
CA GLY A 169 19.95 -23.84 -20.15
C GLY A 169 19.52 -24.65 -18.94
N VAL A 170 20.37 -25.62 -18.54
CA VAL A 170 20.18 -26.36 -17.29
C VAL A 170 20.78 -25.54 -16.15
N ARG A 171 19.96 -25.25 -15.17
CA ARG A 171 20.38 -24.59 -13.91
C ARG A 171 19.64 -25.18 -12.72
N MET A 172 20.20 -24.97 -11.53
CA MET A 172 19.49 -25.23 -10.28
C MET A 172 18.39 -24.20 -10.13
N VAL A 173 17.15 -24.68 -10.03
CA VAL A 173 15.96 -23.83 -9.83
C VAL A 173 15.23 -24.23 -8.56
N ASN A 174 14.42 -23.32 -8.03
CA ASN A 174 13.46 -23.64 -6.99
C ASN A 174 12.26 -24.33 -7.66
N TRP A 175 11.97 -25.56 -7.24
CA TRP A 175 10.88 -26.35 -7.78
C TRP A 175 9.73 -26.48 -6.79
N ASP A 176 8.52 -26.24 -7.25
CA ASP A 176 7.29 -26.48 -6.49
C ASP A 176 6.73 -27.87 -6.84
N PRO A 177 6.85 -28.86 -5.94
CA PRO A 177 6.39 -30.21 -6.24
C PRO A 177 4.87 -30.37 -6.29
N ALA A 178 4.11 -29.48 -5.65
CA ALA A 178 2.65 -29.52 -5.71
C ALA A 178 2.10 -28.93 -7.01
N ALA A 179 2.69 -27.83 -7.48
CA ALA A 179 2.36 -27.22 -8.77
C ALA A 179 3.14 -27.86 -9.93
N GLN A 180 4.19 -28.64 -9.65
CA GLN A 180 5.10 -29.28 -10.63
C GLN A 180 5.69 -28.26 -11.61
N THR A 181 6.20 -27.16 -11.09
CA THR A 181 6.75 -26.07 -11.89
C THR A 181 7.93 -25.39 -11.20
N ALA A 182 8.81 -24.80 -12.00
CA ALA A 182 9.85 -23.91 -11.53
C ALA A 182 9.26 -22.61 -10.94
N LEU A 183 9.95 -22.08 -9.93
CA LEU A 183 9.68 -20.78 -9.31
C LEU A 183 10.90 -19.87 -9.51
N SER A 184 10.67 -18.55 -9.51
CA SER A 184 11.74 -17.57 -9.34
C SER A 184 12.15 -17.47 -7.86
N ASP A 185 13.35 -16.93 -7.60
CA ASP A 185 13.87 -16.83 -6.24
C ASP A 185 12.94 -15.99 -5.33
N GLU A 186 12.29 -14.97 -5.89
CA GLU A 186 11.38 -14.10 -5.19
C GLU A 186 10.05 -14.78 -4.77
N GLU A 187 9.66 -15.88 -5.42
CA GLU A 187 8.46 -16.67 -5.10
C GLU A 187 8.68 -17.64 -3.94
N VAL A 188 9.88 -17.65 -3.36
CA VAL A 188 10.22 -18.52 -2.22
C VAL A 188 10.20 -17.73 -0.92
N VAL A 189 9.35 -18.16 0.01
CA VAL A 189 9.23 -17.58 1.36
C VAL A 189 9.94 -18.48 2.36
N PHE A 190 10.98 -17.94 3.01
CA PHE A 190 11.68 -18.69 4.05
C PHE A 190 10.91 -18.59 5.38
N LYS A 191 10.69 -19.77 6.00
CA LYS A 191 10.02 -19.91 7.30
C LYS A 191 10.88 -20.72 8.24
N GLU A 192 10.92 -20.30 9.48
CA GLU A 192 11.49 -21.11 10.56
C GLU A 192 10.72 -22.42 10.68
N SER A 193 11.43 -23.52 10.63
CA SER A 193 10.88 -24.88 10.68
C SER A 193 11.62 -25.71 11.71
N HIS A 194 10.86 -26.37 12.56
CA HIS A 194 11.39 -27.27 13.59
C HIS A 194 11.51 -28.66 13.00
N GLY A 195 12.70 -29.22 13.03
CA GLY A 195 13.04 -30.52 12.49
C GLY A 195 14.11 -31.21 13.32
N LYS A 196 14.84 -32.09 12.67
CA LYS A 196 15.97 -32.82 13.29
C LYS A 196 17.24 -32.62 12.49
N LEU A 197 18.36 -32.65 13.16
CA LEU A 197 19.68 -32.81 12.59
C LEU A 197 20.13 -34.24 12.81
N TYR A 198 20.42 -34.96 11.72
CA TYR A 198 20.79 -36.37 11.70
C TYR A 198 22.30 -36.51 11.54
N TYR A 199 22.96 -37.27 12.41
CA TYR A 199 24.39 -37.53 12.35
C TYR A 199 24.61 -38.95 11.78
N LEU A 200 25.17 -39.02 10.57
CA LEU A 200 25.24 -40.23 9.77
C LEU A 200 26.68 -40.71 9.65
N ARG A 201 26.87 -42.04 9.72
CA ARG A 201 28.19 -42.70 9.63
C ARG A 201 28.48 -43.13 8.21
N TYR A 202 29.47 -42.49 7.55
CA TYR A 202 30.01 -42.91 6.27
C TYR A 202 31.29 -43.70 6.51
N LYS A 203 31.28 -45.01 6.23
CA LYS A 203 32.45 -45.86 6.42
C LYS A 203 33.55 -45.50 5.40
N VAL A 204 34.78 -45.29 5.84
CA VAL A 204 35.92 -45.11 4.99
C VAL A 204 36.38 -46.47 4.43
N GLU A 205 36.42 -46.60 3.13
CA GLU A 205 36.78 -47.87 2.47
C GLU A 205 38.16 -48.38 2.91
N GLY A 206 38.21 -49.72 3.13
CA GLY A 206 39.45 -50.38 3.54
C GLY A 206 39.92 -50.07 4.98
N THR A 207 39.06 -49.44 5.79
CA THR A 207 39.36 -49.13 7.20
C THR A 207 38.17 -49.37 8.10
N ASP A 208 38.40 -49.39 9.41
CA ASP A 208 37.33 -49.40 10.44
C ASP A 208 36.81 -47.98 10.80
N ARG A 209 37.34 -46.94 10.14
CA ARG A 209 36.94 -45.54 10.41
C ARG A 209 35.61 -45.21 9.75
N ALA A 210 34.90 -44.29 10.35
CA ALA A 210 33.80 -43.63 9.72
C ALA A 210 33.95 -42.07 9.80
N ILE A 211 33.46 -41.38 8.82
CA ILE A 211 33.28 -39.92 8.84
C ILE A 211 31.83 -39.67 9.22
N ILE A 212 31.65 -38.83 10.24
CA ILE A 212 30.29 -38.46 10.68
C ILE A 212 29.89 -37.19 9.93
N VAL A 213 28.71 -37.21 9.33
CA VAL A 213 28.11 -36.09 8.61
C VAL A 213 26.81 -35.70 9.27
N ALA A 214 26.57 -34.39 9.47
CA ALA A 214 25.32 -33.91 9.99
C ALA A 214 24.43 -33.32 8.83
N THR A 215 23.20 -33.78 8.76
CA THR A 215 22.24 -33.31 7.71
C THR A 215 20.83 -33.14 8.27
N THR A 216 20.10 -32.15 7.77
CA THR A 216 18.66 -31.99 8.02
C THR A 216 17.81 -32.78 7.04
N ARG A 217 18.44 -33.32 5.96
CA ARG A 217 17.77 -33.96 4.83
C ARG A 217 18.34 -35.37 4.59
N PRO A 218 18.11 -36.32 5.49
CA PRO A 218 18.67 -37.67 5.37
C PRO A 218 18.20 -38.43 4.12
N GLU A 219 17.01 -38.10 3.58
CA GLU A 219 16.48 -38.68 2.35
C GLU A 219 17.38 -38.41 1.13
N THR A 220 18.12 -37.27 1.13
CA THR A 220 18.96 -36.93 -0.04
C THR A 220 20.29 -37.68 -0.11
N ILE A 221 20.67 -38.46 0.92
CA ILE A 221 21.88 -39.30 0.88
C ILE A 221 21.84 -40.30 -0.28
N LEU A 222 20.66 -40.67 -0.71
CA LEU A 222 20.45 -41.57 -1.85
C LEU A 222 21.12 -41.06 -3.14
N GLY A 223 21.27 -39.71 -3.25
CA GLY A 223 21.91 -39.05 -4.37
C GLY A 223 23.32 -38.53 -4.10
N ASP A 224 23.95 -38.86 -2.97
CA ASP A 224 25.29 -38.40 -2.64
C ASP A 224 26.34 -38.90 -3.62
N THR A 225 27.24 -38.01 -4.07
CA THR A 225 28.32 -38.32 -5.03
C THR A 225 29.69 -37.96 -4.52
N ALA A 226 29.83 -37.25 -3.38
CA ALA A 226 31.08 -37.05 -2.66
C ALA A 226 30.79 -36.76 -1.17
N LEU A 227 31.83 -36.89 -0.32
CA LEU A 227 31.96 -36.11 0.91
C LEU A 227 32.99 -35.03 0.73
N CYS A 228 32.74 -33.86 1.34
CA CYS A 228 33.67 -32.74 1.34
C CYS A 228 34.17 -32.47 2.77
N VAL A 229 35.49 -32.26 2.91
CA VAL A 229 36.12 -31.85 4.16
C VAL A 229 37.04 -30.66 3.93
N ASN A 230 37.26 -29.83 4.94
CA ASN A 230 38.21 -28.72 4.79
C ASN A 230 39.64 -29.25 4.76
N PRO A 231 40.50 -28.82 3.82
CA PRO A 231 41.91 -29.26 3.73
C PRO A 231 42.73 -28.91 4.97
N ASN A 232 42.33 -27.89 5.73
CA ASN A 232 43.00 -27.44 6.95
C ASN A 232 42.48 -28.10 8.23
N ASP A 233 41.47 -28.97 8.15
CA ASP A 233 40.87 -29.65 9.31
C ASP A 233 41.77 -30.82 9.78
N GLU A 234 42.31 -30.70 11.00
CA GLU A 234 43.21 -31.70 11.61
C GLU A 234 42.52 -33.10 11.72
N ARG A 235 41.21 -33.14 11.87
CA ARG A 235 40.44 -34.38 11.99
C ARG A 235 40.56 -35.29 10.74
N TYR A 236 40.77 -34.67 9.58
CA TYR A 236 40.75 -35.33 8.29
C TYR A 236 42.10 -35.33 7.54
N LYS A 237 43.13 -34.67 8.06
CA LYS A 237 44.48 -34.62 7.45
C LYS A 237 45.11 -36.01 7.23
N SER A 238 44.80 -36.98 8.09
CA SER A 238 45.33 -38.34 8.00
C SER A 238 44.65 -39.22 6.94
N LEU A 239 43.59 -38.73 6.29
CA LEU A 239 42.92 -39.43 5.21
C LEU A 239 43.80 -39.40 3.94
N PRO A 240 43.97 -40.55 3.21
CA PRO A 240 44.62 -40.57 1.89
C PRO A 240 44.04 -39.52 0.92
N ALA A 241 44.82 -39.10 -0.05
CA ALA A 241 44.35 -38.12 -1.05
C ALA A 241 43.22 -38.70 -1.95
N ASP A 242 43.19 -40.01 -2.12
CA ASP A 242 42.22 -40.79 -2.85
C ASP A 242 41.20 -41.50 -1.96
N ALA A 243 41.02 -41.05 -0.72
CA ALA A 243 40.09 -41.63 0.22
C ALA A 243 38.66 -41.69 -0.35
N ARG A 244 38.00 -42.84 -0.12
CA ARG A 244 36.61 -43.04 -0.51
C ARG A 244 35.78 -43.48 0.68
N VAL A 245 34.51 -43.16 0.62
CA VAL A 245 33.54 -43.56 1.65
C VAL A 245 32.36 -44.27 1.01
N VAL A 246 31.65 -45.05 1.81
CA VAL A 246 30.47 -45.80 1.39
C VAL A 246 29.22 -45.02 1.82
N VAL A 247 28.36 -44.71 0.91
CA VAL A 247 27.04 -44.06 1.19
C VAL A 247 26.19 -44.99 2.03
N PRO A 248 25.70 -44.51 3.20
CA PRO A 248 24.82 -45.28 4.07
C PRO A 248 23.62 -45.90 3.35
N LEU A 249 23.26 -47.13 3.66
CA LEU A 249 22.16 -47.91 3.06
C LEU A 249 22.32 -48.23 1.55
N VAL A 250 22.80 -47.27 0.76
CA VAL A 250 22.97 -47.40 -0.71
C VAL A 250 24.15 -48.30 -1.07
N GLY A 251 25.23 -48.24 -0.30
CA GLY A 251 26.43 -48.99 -0.56
C GLY A 251 27.33 -48.49 -1.68
N ARG A 252 27.00 -47.32 -2.28
CA ARG A 252 27.80 -46.69 -3.33
C ARG A 252 29.08 -46.09 -2.77
N SER A 253 30.21 -46.37 -3.41
CA SER A 253 31.53 -45.79 -3.11
C SER A 253 31.64 -44.40 -3.73
N ILE A 254 31.95 -43.38 -2.92
CA ILE A 254 32.11 -41.97 -3.35
C ILE A 254 33.45 -41.40 -2.86
N PRO A 255 34.07 -40.42 -3.56
CA PRO A 255 35.30 -39.80 -3.15
C PRO A 255 35.12 -38.88 -1.95
N VAL A 256 36.24 -38.67 -1.21
CA VAL A 256 36.34 -37.57 -0.24
C VAL A 256 37.09 -36.42 -0.91
N ILE A 257 36.40 -35.35 -1.26
CA ILE A 257 36.99 -34.13 -1.83
C ILE A 257 37.39 -33.15 -0.71
N ARG A 258 38.30 -32.23 -1.06
CA ARG A 258 38.83 -31.26 -0.11
C ARG A 258 38.56 -29.83 -0.61
N ASP A 259 37.76 -29.07 0.17
CA ASP A 259 37.44 -27.68 -0.18
C ASP A 259 37.35 -26.81 1.06
N GLU A 260 37.83 -25.59 0.96
CA GLU A 260 37.76 -24.55 2.00
C GLU A 260 36.31 -24.04 2.24
N TYR A 261 35.38 -24.39 1.38
CA TYR A 261 33.97 -24.12 1.55
C TYR A 261 33.40 -24.70 2.87
N VAL A 262 33.91 -25.86 3.31
CA VAL A 262 33.46 -26.50 4.54
C VAL A 262 34.00 -25.76 5.75
N ASP A 263 33.09 -25.26 6.60
CA ASP A 263 33.43 -24.63 7.86
C ASP A 263 33.90 -25.70 8.88
N ILE A 264 35.11 -25.55 9.38
CA ILE A 264 35.74 -26.46 10.37
C ILE A 264 35.00 -26.46 11.70
N GLU A 265 34.47 -25.31 12.08
CA GLU A 265 33.76 -25.10 13.37
C GLU A 265 32.29 -25.50 13.33
N PHE A 266 31.72 -25.67 12.14
CA PHE A 266 30.31 -26.03 11.98
C PHE A 266 30.11 -27.53 11.96
N GLY A 267 29.27 -28.05 12.85
CA GLY A 267 28.84 -29.43 12.89
C GLY A 267 30.03 -30.41 13.06
N THR A 268 30.17 -31.35 12.14
CA THR A 268 31.24 -32.35 12.14
C THR A 268 32.47 -31.94 11.32
N GLY A 269 32.43 -30.81 10.63
CA GLY A 269 33.48 -30.39 9.69
C GLY A 269 33.54 -31.28 8.44
N ALA A 270 32.53 -32.09 8.20
CA ALA A 270 32.37 -32.89 6.99
C ALA A 270 30.98 -32.66 6.39
N LEU A 271 30.91 -32.45 5.08
CA LEU A 271 29.70 -32.16 4.33
C LEU A 271 29.44 -33.29 3.33
N LYS A 272 28.22 -33.82 3.30
CA LYS A 272 27.77 -34.67 2.20
C LYS A 272 27.50 -33.81 0.98
N VAL A 273 27.80 -34.26 -0.20
CA VAL A 273 27.62 -33.50 -1.45
C VAL A 273 26.59 -34.22 -2.34
N THR A 274 25.46 -33.56 -2.53
CA THR A 274 24.34 -34.05 -3.37
C THR A 274 24.04 -33.00 -4.46
N PRO A 275 24.77 -32.97 -5.57
CA PRO A 275 24.71 -31.91 -6.57
C PRO A 275 23.33 -31.67 -7.18
N ALA A 276 22.45 -32.67 -7.18
CA ALA A 276 21.10 -32.53 -7.72
C ALA A 276 20.12 -31.80 -6.80
N HIS A 277 20.41 -31.66 -5.48
CA HIS A 277 19.41 -31.27 -4.49
C HIS A 277 19.84 -30.15 -3.53
N ASP A 278 20.98 -29.52 -3.80
CA ASP A 278 21.47 -28.36 -3.07
C ASP A 278 22.30 -27.47 -3.99
N VAL A 279 22.10 -26.14 -3.89
CA VAL A 279 22.76 -25.17 -4.77
C VAL A 279 24.28 -25.13 -4.56
N ASN A 280 24.72 -25.22 -3.29
CA ASN A 280 26.15 -25.20 -2.96
C ASN A 280 26.81 -26.52 -3.32
N ASP A 281 26.13 -27.65 -3.11
CA ASP A 281 26.58 -28.97 -3.53
C ASP A 281 26.71 -29.06 -5.07
N TYR A 282 25.82 -28.39 -5.80
CA TYR A 282 25.90 -28.28 -7.26
C TYR A 282 27.20 -27.57 -7.70
N MET A 283 27.52 -26.44 -7.05
CA MET A 283 28.76 -25.70 -7.36
C MET A 283 30.03 -26.55 -7.05
N LEU A 284 30.01 -27.31 -5.97
CA LEU A 284 31.09 -28.28 -5.68
C LEU A 284 31.13 -29.40 -6.72
N GLY A 285 29.96 -29.86 -7.16
CA GLY A 285 29.82 -30.85 -8.24
C GLY A 285 30.47 -30.39 -9.54
N GLU A 286 30.18 -29.17 -9.98
CA GLU A 286 30.79 -28.56 -11.18
C GLU A 286 32.31 -28.41 -11.00
N LYS A 287 32.78 -27.91 -9.84
CA LYS A 287 34.20 -27.67 -9.54
C LYS A 287 35.02 -28.97 -9.56
N TYR A 288 34.46 -30.07 -9.10
CA TYR A 288 35.15 -31.35 -8.95
C TYR A 288 34.75 -32.40 -9.96
N GLY A 289 33.86 -32.04 -10.92
CA GLY A 289 33.41 -32.97 -11.96
C GLY A 289 32.60 -34.15 -11.41
N LEU A 290 31.81 -33.96 -10.37
CA LEU A 290 31.05 -35.02 -9.72
C LEU A 290 29.82 -35.41 -10.55
N GLU A 291 29.40 -36.67 -10.40
CA GLU A 291 28.14 -37.15 -10.97
C GLU A 291 26.96 -36.45 -10.28
N THR A 292 25.90 -36.17 -11.06
CA THR A 292 24.67 -35.55 -10.55
C THR A 292 23.55 -36.59 -10.61
N ILE A 293 23.08 -37.03 -9.45
CA ILE A 293 22.03 -38.05 -9.32
C ILE A 293 20.75 -37.40 -8.78
N ASP A 294 19.83 -37.06 -9.68
CA ASP A 294 18.49 -36.60 -9.30
C ASP A 294 17.65 -37.79 -8.83
N ILE A 295 17.18 -37.73 -7.57
CA ILE A 295 16.42 -38.79 -6.90
C ILE A 295 14.93 -38.52 -6.82
N PHE A 296 14.46 -37.35 -7.22
CA PHE A 296 13.05 -36.99 -7.12
C PHE A 296 12.35 -36.97 -8.49
N ASN A 297 11.10 -37.38 -8.47
CA ASN A 297 10.13 -37.06 -9.52
C ASN A 297 9.65 -35.61 -9.35
N ASP A 298 8.92 -35.09 -10.34
CA ASP A 298 8.40 -33.71 -10.34
C ASP A 298 7.40 -33.44 -9.20
N ASP A 299 6.73 -34.47 -8.70
CA ASP A 299 5.81 -34.40 -7.56
C ASP A 299 6.50 -34.51 -6.18
N GLY A 300 7.82 -34.61 -6.14
CA GLY A 300 8.59 -34.77 -4.92
C GLY A 300 8.64 -36.20 -4.34
N THR A 301 8.15 -37.21 -5.06
CA THR A 301 8.35 -38.61 -4.72
C THR A 301 9.70 -39.11 -5.18
N ILE A 302 10.21 -40.20 -4.56
CA ILE A 302 11.47 -40.82 -4.97
C ILE A 302 11.29 -41.52 -6.32
N ASN A 303 12.22 -41.29 -7.24
CA ASN A 303 12.23 -41.94 -8.55
C ASN A 303 12.89 -43.34 -8.52
N ASP A 304 12.98 -44.01 -9.68
CA ASP A 304 13.48 -45.36 -9.81
C ASP A 304 15.01 -45.47 -9.89
N LYS A 305 15.75 -44.36 -10.03
CA LYS A 305 17.22 -44.34 -10.26
C LYS A 305 18.01 -44.93 -9.10
N VAL A 306 17.50 -44.83 -7.89
CA VAL A 306 18.20 -45.32 -6.68
C VAL A 306 17.69 -46.68 -6.17
N GLY A 307 16.61 -47.21 -6.74
CA GLY A 307 16.07 -48.53 -6.45
C GLY A 307 15.52 -48.73 -5.02
N MET A 308 15.44 -47.68 -4.21
CA MET A 308 14.94 -47.68 -2.82
C MET A 308 13.85 -46.63 -2.66
N TYR A 309 12.82 -46.93 -1.88
CA TYR A 309 11.70 -46.03 -1.54
C TYR A 309 10.93 -45.47 -2.76
N VAL A 310 11.02 -46.11 -3.92
CA VAL A 310 10.44 -45.66 -5.20
C VAL A 310 8.94 -45.36 -5.05
N GLY A 311 8.53 -44.15 -5.50
CA GLY A 311 7.15 -43.68 -5.46
C GLY A 311 6.69 -43.15 -4.08
N GLN A 312 7.54 -43.17 -3.06
CA GLN A 312 7.20 -42.65 -1.73
C GLN A 312 7.51 -41.14 -1.66
N ASP A 313 6.67 -40.40 -0.93
CA ASP A 313 6.89 -38.96 -0.66
C ASP A 313 8.19 -38.73 0.12
N ARG A 314 8.93 -37.68 -0.22
CA ARG A 314 10.22 -37.35 0.38
C ARG A 314 10.20 -37.17 1.90
N PHE A 315 9.11 -36.70 2.48
CA PHE A 315 8.99 -36.57 3.93
C PHE A 315 8.63 -37.87 4.61
N ASP A 316 7.90 -38.77 3.93
CA ASP A 316 7.69 -40.15 4.42
C ASP A 316 9.01 -40.90 4.41
N VAL A 317 9.78 -40.74 3.34
CA VAL A 317 11.12 -41.34 3.23
C VAL A 317 12.05 -40.79 4.31
N ARG A 318 12.02 -39.51 4.61
CA ARG A 318 12.83 -38.91 5.70
C ARG A 318 12.55 -39.61 7.05
N ARG A 319 11.30 -39.93 7.34
CA ARG A 319 10.90 -40.65 8.56
C ARG A 319 11.26 -42.12 8.52
N GLN A 320 11.21 -42.74 7.36
CA GLN A 320 11.56 -44.15 7.21
C GLN A 320 13.06 -44.38 7.23
N ILE A 321 13.83 -43.52 6.55
CA ILE A 321 15.29 -43.66 6.44
C ILE A 321 15.99 -43.46 7.79
N GLU A 322 15.41 -42.63 8.69
CA GLU A 322 15.88 -42.51 10.09
C GLU A 322 15.89 -43.87 10.77
N LYS A 323 14.81 -44.64 10.65
CA LYS A 323 14.67 -45.99 11.27
C LYS A 323 15.60 -46.99 10.63
N ASP A 324 15.75 -46.96 9.30
CA ASP A 324 16.58 -47.91 8.56
C ASP A 324 18.07 -47.66 8.85
N LEU A 325 18.48 -46.41 8.99
CA LEU A 325 19.83 -46.02 9.38
C LEU A 325 20.17 -46.45 10.82
N ASP A 326 19.21 -46.28 11.75
CA ASP A 326 19.37 -46.73 13.14
C ASP A 326 19.48 -48.25 13.21
N ALA A 327 18.58 -48.99 12.53
CA ALA A 327 18.61 -50.42 12.47
C ALA A 327 19.93 -50.98 11.86
N ALA A 328 20.52 -50.24 10.91
CA ALA A 328 21.79 -50.57 10.29
C ALA A 328 23.04 -50.16 11.12
N GLY A 329 22.85 -49.45 12.25
CA GLY A 329 23.94 -48.90 13.04
C GLY A 329 24.71 -47.78 12.35
N LEU A 330 24.08 -47.11 11.41
CA LEU A 330 24.62 -46.00 10.59
C LEU A 330 24.15 -44.63 11.02
N LEU A 331 23.24 -44.56 12.01
CA LEU A 331 22.81 -43.35 12.68
C LEU A 331 23.60 -43.16 13.99
N GLU A 332 24.37 -42.09 14.10
CA GLU A 332 25.15 -41.81 15.33
C GLU A 332 24.24 -41.24 16.42
N LYS A 333 23.45 -40.22 16.08
CA LYS A 333 22.48 -39.54 16.93
C LYS A 333 21.54 -38.67 16.10
N THR A 334 20.49 -38.16 16.76
CA THR A 334 19.65 -37.08 16.26
C THR A 334 19.53 -35.98 17.29
N GLU A 335 19.37 -34.76 16.85
CA GLU A 335 19.16 -33.57 17.70
C GLU A 335 18.00 -32.74 17.13
N ASP A 336 17.22 -32.12 18.01
CA ASP A 336 16.23 -31.16 17.55
C ASP A 336 16.95 -29.96 16.94
N TYR A 337 16.51 -29.55 15.77
CA TYR A 337 17.15 -28.47 15.00
C TYR A 337 16.12 -27.56 14.36
N THR A 338 16.35 -26.28 14.48
CA THR A 338 15.52 -25.26 13.86
C THR A 338 16.29 -24.60 12.72
N ASN A 339 15.72 -24.57 11.52
CA ASN A 339 16.31 -23.94 10.34
C ASN A 339 15.27 -23.23 9.49
N ASN A 340 15.74 -22.35 8.63
CA ASN A 340 14.90 -21.68 7.65
C ASN A 340 14.74 -22.57 6.42
N VAL A 341 13.49 -22.95 6.12
CA VAL A 341 13.13 -23.73 4.94
C VAL A 341 12.38 -22.86 3.96
N GLY A 342 12.72 -22.94 2.68
CA GLY A 342 12.01 -22.25 1.59
C GLY A 342 10.69 -22.94 1.28
N TYR A 343 9.63 -22.14 1.17
CA TYR A 343 8.27 -22.58 0.81
C TYR A 343 7.80 -21.80 -0.42
N SER A 344 7.06 -22.47 -1.29
CA SER A 344 6.34 -21.80 -2.36
C SER A 344 5.31 -20.82 -1.78
N GLU A 345 5.38 -19.56 -2.18
CA GLU A 345 4.39 -18.55 -1.78
C GLU A 345 2.98 -18.91 -2.24
N ARG A 346 2.87 -19.65 -3.35
CA ARG A 346 1.59 -19.95 -4.02
C ARG A 346 0.89 -21.19 -3.49
N THR A 347 1.64 -22.27 -3.29
CA THR A 347 1.08 -23.56 -2.82
C THR A 347 1.30 -23.79 -1.33
N GLY A 348 2.27 -23.09 -0.72
CA GLY A 348 2.62 -23.22 0.69
C GLY A 348 3.40 -24.51 1.00
N VAL A 349 3.88 -25.25 -0.02
CA VAL A 349 4.69 -26.46 0.19
C VAL A 349 6.18 -26.12 0.20
N ALA A 350 6.99 -26.93 0.89
CA ALA A 350 8.43 -26.78 0.85
C ALA A 350 8.95 -27.03 -0.58
N ILE A 351 9.79 -26.11 -1.06
CA ILE A 351 10.39 -26.21 -2.40
C ILE A 351 11.48 -27.26 -2.42
N GLU A 352 11.80 -27.75 -3.63
CA GLU A 352 12.98 -28.59 -3.88
C GLU A 352 13.97 -27.88 -4.82
N PRO A 353 15.24 -27.73 -4.45
CA PRO A 353 16.28 -27.39 -5.42
C PRO A 353 16.36 -28.50 -6.47
N LYS A 354 16.21 -28.14 -7.75
CA LYS A 354 16.18 -29.11 -8.86
C LYS A 354 16.94 -28.59 -10.06
N LEU A 355 17.79 -29.45 -10.64
CA LEU A 355 18.37 -29.17 -11.94
C LEU A 355 17.32 -29.31 -13.03
N SER A 356 17.07 -28.27 -13.75
CA SER A 356 16.05 -28.25 -14.79
C SER A 356 16.49 -27.43 -15.99
N MET A 357 16.06 -27.89 -17.18
CA MET A 357 16.24 -27.14 -18.44
C MET A 357 15.14 -26.11 -18.51
N GLN A 358 15.50 -24.84 -18.33
CA GLN A 358 14.54 -23.73 -18.27
C GLN A 358 14.97 -22.59 -19.23
N TRP A 359 14.07 -21.64 -19.44
CA TRP A 359 14.36 -20.39 -20.11
C TRP A 359 14.69 -19.30 -19.08
N PHE A 360 15.74 -18.56 -19.36
CA PHE A 360 16.25 -17.48 -18.48
C PHE A 360 16.40 -16.18 -19.25
N LEU A 361 16.13 -15.07 -18.56
CA LEU A 361 16.48 -13.73 -18.99
C LEU A 361 17.69 -13.26 -18.19
N SER A 362 18.75 -12.86 -18.90
CA SER A 362 19.93 -12.24 -18.30
C SER A 362 19.57 -10.83 -17.81
N MET A 363 19.72 -10.59 -16.51
CA MET A 363 19.19 -9.39 -15.87
C MET A 363 20.22 -8.28 -15.65
N GLN A 364 21.52 -8.60 -15.65
CA GLN A 364 22.59 -7.67 -15.24
C GLN A 364 22.56 -6.36 -16.05
N GLU A 365 22.54 -6.45 -17.38
CA GLU A 365 22.54 -5.27 -18.25
C GLU A 365 21.25 -4.44 -18.16
N LEU A 366 20.13 -5.11 -17.91
CA LEU A 366 18.83 -4.44 -17.74
C LEU A 366 18.74 -3.71 -16.39
N ALA A 367 19.42 -4.24 -15.37
CA ALA A 367 19.39 -3.69 -14.03
C ALA A 367 20.20 -2.39 -13.88
N GLU A 368 21.27 -2.20 -14.64
CA GLU A 368 22.16 -1.05 -14.49
C GLU A 368 21.44 0.30 -14.69
N PRO A 369 20.78 0.58 -15.84
CA PRO A 369 20.07 1.84 -16.02
C PRO A 369 18.88 1.99 -15.05
N ALA A 370 18.22 0.89 -14.69
CA ALA A 370 17.11 0.90 -13.75
C ALA A 370 17.55 1.25 -12.32
N THR A 371 18.73 0.75 -11.90
CA THR A 371 19.33 1.09 -10.61
C THR A 371 19.70 2.57 -10.56
N LYS A 372 20.37 3.05 -11.59
CA LYS A 372 20.78 4.45 -11.70
C LYS A 372 19.59 5.39 -11.63
N ALA A 373 18.49 5.10 -12.35
CA ALA A 373 17.30 5.95 -12.39
C ALA A 373 16.68 6.19 -11.00
N VAL A 374 16.67 5.18 -10.12
CA VAL A 374 16.15 5.31 -8.76
C VAL A 374 17.16 5.96 -7.82
N MET A 375 18.44 5.60 -7.93
CA MET A 375 19.48 6.17 -7.07
C MET A 375 19.68 7.67 -7.29
N GLU A 376 19.54 8.14 -8.53
CA GLU A 376 19.69 9.56 -8.92
C GLU A 376 18.35 10.34 -8.89
N ASP A 377 17.30 9.77 -8.33
CA ASP A 377 15.95 10.38 -8.22
C ASP A 377 15.30 10.77 -9.57
N ALA A 378 15.75 10.19 -10.70
CA ALA A 378 15.00 10.28 -11.94
C ALA A 378 13.62 9.62 -11.79
N ILE A 379 13.55 8.58 -10.94
CA ILE A 379 12.31 7.98 -10.42
C ILE A 379 12.33 8.12 -8.90
N ARG A 380 11.35 8.85 -8.36
CA ARG A 380 11.26 9.12 -6.92
C ARG A 380 10.49 8.03 -6.20
N PHE A 381 11.05 7.45 -5.14
CA PHE A 381 10.37 6.52 -4.24
C PHE A 381 9.77 7.25 -3.03
N VAL A 382 8.51 6.99 -2.74
CA VAL A 382 7.80 7.54 -1.59
C VAL A 382 7.22 6.40 -0.75
N PRO A 383 7.71 6.16 0.47
CA PRO A 383 8.83 6.85 1.12
C PRO A 383 10.21 6.40 0.61
N GLU A 384 11.19 7.28 0.77
CA GLU A 384 12.56 7.08 0.28
C GLU A 384 13.28 5.84 0.90
N LYS A 385 12.85 5.39 2.08
CA LYS A 385 13.44 4.22 2.77
C LYS A 385 13.55 2.98 1.88
N TYR A 386 12.67 2.81 0.89
CA TYR A 386 12.68 1.67 -0.01
C TYR A 386 13.76 1.73 -1.09
N LYS A 387 14.45 2.85 -1.28
CA LYS A 387 15.63 2.95 -2.17
C LYS A 387 16.74 1.99 -1.74
N ASN A 388 16.97 1.84 -0.43
CA ASN A 388 18.01 0.92 0.07
C ASN A 388 17.66 -0.55 -0.20
N THR A 389 16.41 -0.94 0.00
CA THR A 389 15.93 -2.28 -0.33
C THR A 389 16.07 -2.54 -1.83
N TYR A 390 15.63 -1.60 -2.66
CA TYR A 390 15.74 -1.68 -4.12
C TYR A 390 17.21 -1.84 -4.55
N ARG A 391 18.13 -0.97 -4.05
CA ARG A 391 19.55 -1.03 -4.39
C ARG A 391 20.16 -2.38 -4.04
N HIS A 392 19.95 -2.88 -2.81
CA HIS A 392 20.52 -4.15 -2.35
C HIS A 392 20.17 -5.31 -3.29
N TRP A 393 18.98 -5.34 -3.76
CA TRP A 393 18.53 -6.35 -4.67
C TRP A 393 19.09 -6.17 -6.09
N MET A 394 19.06 -4.98 -6.61
CA MET A 394 19.55 -4.70 -7.96
C MET A 394 21.05 -4.98 -8.10
N GLU A 395 21.83 -4.72 -7.04
CA GLU A 395 23.27 -5.03 -7.00
C GLU A 395 23.56 -6.53 -6.93
N ASN A 396 22.61 -7.34 -6.45
CA ASN A 396 22.72 -8.79 -6.32
C ASN A 396 21.77 -9.56 -7.24
N ILE A 397 21.33 -8.93 -8.33
CA ILE A 397 20.33 -9.50 -9.22
C ILE A 397 20.88 -10.75 -9.94
N LYS A 398 20.05 -11.79 -10.00
CA LYS A 398 20.31 -13.02 -10.72
C LYS A 398 19.51 -13.08 -11.99
N ASP A 399 19.89 -14.00 -12.89
CA ASP A 399 19.10 -14.27 -14.09
C ASP A 399 17.71 -14.78 -13.72
N TRP A 400 16.71 -14.26 -14.40
CA TRP A 400 15.31 -14.56 -14.12
C TRP A 400 14.87 -15.81 -14.87
N CYS A 401 14.45 -16.85 -14.16
CA CYS A 401 13.79 -18.01 -14.73
C CYS A 401 12.38 -17.63 -15.18
N ILE A 402 12.15 -17.56 -16.49
CA ILE A 402 10.91 -17.06 -17.10
C ILE A 402 9.97 -18.15 -17.57
N SER A 403 10.35 -19.43 -17.55
CA SER A 403 9.49 -20.55 -17.95
C SER A 403 8.74 -21.17 -16.77
N ARG A 404 7.51 -21.59 -17.04
CA ARG A 404 6.63 -22.28 -16.10
C ARG A 404 5.98 -23.49 -16.78
N GLN A 405 5.97 -24.63 -16.10
CA GLN A 405 5.38 -25.87 -16.57
C GLN A 405 3.86 -25.91 -16.31
N LEU A 406 3.18 -24.92 -16.85
CA LEU A 406 1.74 -24.67 -16.70
C LEU A 406 1.06 -24.65 -18.07
N TRP A 407 -0.28 -24.69 -18.05
CA TRP A 407 -1.07 -24.48 -19.26
C TRP A 407 -1.65 -23.07 -19.37
N TRP A 408 -1.89 -22.42 -18.23
CA TRP A 408 -2.44 -21.06 -18.16
C TRP A 408 -1.33 -20.00 -18.18
N GLY A 409 -1.18 -19.34 -19.32
CA GLY A 409 -0.16 -18.31 -19.58
C GLY A 409 0.15 -18.17 -21.07
N GLN A 410 1.02 -17.21 -21.41
CA GLN A 410 1.53 -17.06 -22.78
C GLN A 410 2.49 -18.22 -23.08
N ARG A 411 2.16 -19.04 -24.05
CA ARG A 411 2.98 -20.17 -24.46
C ARG A 411 4.29 -19.69 -25.10
N ILE A 412 5.41 -20.27 -24.70
CA ILE A 412 6.73 -19.88 -25.17
C ILE A 412 6.82 -20.07 -26.68
N PRO A 413 7.28 -19.04 -27.46
CA PRO A 413 7.31 -19.07 -28.92
C PRO A 413 8.59 -19.74 -29.47
N ALA A 414 8.93 -20.92 -28.90
CA ALA A 414 10.04 -21.74 -29.36
C ALA A 414 9.50 -23.03 -30.00
N TYR A 415 10.07 -23.40 -31.14
CA TYR A 415 9.61 -24.54 -31.94
C TYR A 415 10.78 -25.50 -32.17
N TYR A 416 10.60 -26.74 -31.71
CA TYR A 416 11.61 -27.79 -31.77
C TYR A 416 11.56 -28.53 -33.12
N LEU A 417 12.75 -28.77 -33.71
CA LEU A 417 12.90 -29.50 -34.93
C LEU A 417 13.00 -31.01 -34.66
N PRO A 418 12.56 -31.86 -35.62
CA PRO A 418 12.57 -33.31 -35.45
C PRO A 418 13.96 -33.89 -35.19
N LYS A 419 15.00 -33.29 -35.81
CA LYS A 419 16.41 -33.71 -35.67
C LYS A 419 17.19 -33.05 -34.55
N GLY A 420 16.47 -32.33 -33.66
CA GLY A 420 17.06 -31.58 -32.57
C GLY A 420 17.29 -30.11 -32.88
N GLY A 421 17.45 -29.32 -31.81
CA GLY A 421 17.50 -27.87 -31.88
C GLY A 421 16.10 -27.25 -31.95
N PHE A 422 16.06 -25.94 -31.90
CA PHE A 422 14.81 -25.15 -31.95
C PHE A 422 15.01 -23.83 -32.68
N VAL A 423 13.94 -23.20 -33.06
CA VAL A 423 13.86 -21.82 -33.54
C VAL A 423 12.88 -21.04 -32.66
N VAL A 424 13.10 -19.72 -32.56
CA VAL A 424 12.19 -18.80 -31.89
C VAL A 424 11.53 -17.92 -32.94
N ALA A 425 10.21 -17.84 -32.91
CA ALA A 425 9.44 -17.07 -33.88
C ALA A 425 8.08 -16.67 -33.31
N LEU A 426 7.55 -15.51 -33.75
CA LEU A 426 6.29 -14.99 -33.30
C LEU A 426 5.10 -15.86 -33.72
N THR A 427 5.14 -16.41 -34.94
CA THR A 427 4.10 -17.29 -35.50
C THR A 427 4.67 -18.66 -35.91
N ALA A 428 3.78 -19.64 -36.05
CA ALA A 428 4.17 -20.98 -36.49
C ALA A 428 4.69 -20.98 -37.95
N GLU A 429 4.16 -20.11 -38.80
CA GLU A 429 4.59 -19.94 -40.17
C GLU A 429 6.03 -19.40 -40.27
N GLU A 430 6.34 -18.35 -39.48
CA GLU A 430 7.70 -17.81 -39.35
C GLU A 430 8.65 -18.86 -38.75
N ALA A 431 8.18 -19.64 -37.78
CA ALA A 431 8.96 -20.73 -37.22
C ALA A 431 9.32 -21.79 -38.29
N LEU A 432 8.39 -22.13 -39.16
CA LEU A 432 8.63 -23.06 -40.26
C LEU A 432 9.69 -22.53 -41.26
N GLU A 433 9.62 -21.25 -41.61
CA GLU A 433 10.62 -20.63 -42.48
C GLU A 433 12.02 -20.65 -41.80
N LYS A 434 12.11 -20.24 -40.57
CA LYS A 434 13.36 -20.28 -39.79
C LYS A 434 13.89 -21.72 -39.59
N ALA A 435 12.99 -22.69 -39.38
CA ALA A 435 13.37 -24.11 -39.26
C ALA A 435 13.92 -24.70 -40.55
N ARG A 436 13.29 -24.39 -41.69
CA ARG A 436 13.77 -24.80 -43.00
C ARG A 436 15.17 -24.21 -43.31
N ALA A 437 15.33 -22.91 -43.03
CA ALA A 437 16.62 -22.24 -43.21
C ALA A 437 17.70 -22.84 -42.29
N LYS A 438 17.38 -23.10 -41.00
CA LYS A 438 18.33 -23.65 -40.04
C LYS A 438 18.72 -25.10 -40.29
N SER A 439 17.79 -25.94 -40.75
CA SER A 439 18.02 -27.37 -41.01
C SER A 439 18.53 -27.65 -42.41
N GLY A 440 18.33 -26.72 -43.32
CA GLY A 440 18.54 -26.97 -44.78
C GLY A 440 17.49 -27.88 -45.41
N ASP A 441 16.42 -28.23 -44.69
CA ASP A 441 15.39 -29.16 -45.12
C ASP A 441 14.10 -28.41 -45.53
N ALA A 442 13.97 -28.17 -46.82
CA ALA A 442 12.81 -27.45 -47.41
C ALA A 442 11.51 -28.28 -47.37
N SER A 443 11.58 -29.56 -47.04
CA SER A 443 10.39 -30.45 -46.98
C SER A 443 9.63 -30.40 -45.66
N LEU A 444 10.20 -29.78 -44.60
CA LEU A 444 9.56 -29.63 -43.32
C LEU A 444 8.18 -28.99 -43.44
N GLN A 445 7.23 -29.52 -42.67
CA GLN A 445 5.87 -29.00 -42.54
C GLN A 445 5.63 -28.47 -41.14
N LEU A 446 4.60 -27.67 -40.92
CA LEU A 446 4.20 -27.20 -39.59
C LEU A 446 3.98 -28.32 -38.59
N THR A 447 3.45 -29.44 -39.04
CA THR A 447 3.20 -30.64 -38.19
C THR A 447 4.48 -31.33 -37.72
N ASP A 448 5.63 -31.05 -38.33
CA ASP A 448 6.93 -31.60 -37.94
C ASP A 448 7.55 -30.78 -36.77
N LEU A 449 7.05 -29.56 -36.54
CA LEU A 449 7.52 -28.70 -35.50
C LEU A 449 6.68 -28.89 -34.23
N ARG A 450 7.32 -28.96 -33.10
CA ARG A 450 6.66 -29.01 -31.79
C ARG A 450 6.94 -27.73 -31.02
N GLN A 451 5.90 -26.92 -30.80
CA GLN A 451 6.01 -25.74 -29.93
C GLN A 451 6.32 -26.16 -28.49
N ASP A 452 7.10 -25.33 -27.79
CA ASP A 452 7.39 -25.52 -26.36
C ASP A 452 6.08 -25.66 -25.57
N GLU A 453 6.04 -26.56 -24.59
CA GLU A 453 4.85 -26.81 -23.75
C GLU A 453 4.73 -25.81 -22.60
N ASP A 454 5.84 -25.20 -22.25
CA ASP A 454 5.87 -24.26 -21.13
C ASP A 454 5.24 -22.92 -21.49
N VAL A 455 4.80 -22.19 -20.46
CA VAL A 455 4.34 -20.82 -20.58
C VAL A 455 5.31 -19.86 -19.88
N LEU A 456 5.17 -18.57 -20.16
CA LEU A 456 5.96 -17.54 -19.53
C LEU A 456 5.44 -17.23 -18.11
N ASP A 457 6.35 -16.82 -17.23
CA ASP A 457 6.03 -16.27 -15.93
C ASP A 457 5.07 -15.08 -16.08
N THR A 458 4.04 -14.99 -15.23
CA THR A 458 3.06 -13.90 -15.25
C THR A 458 3.73 -12.52 -15.20
N TRP A 459 4.83 -12.39 -14.45
CA TRP A 459 5.58 -11.13 -14.37
C TRP A 459 6.26 -10.74 -15.68
N PHE A 460 6.51 -11.67 -16.61
CA PHE A 460 7.02 -11.40 -17.94
C PHE A 460 5.96 -10.75 -18.86
N SER A 461 4.69 -10.76 -18.47
CA SER A 461 3.65 -9.97 -19.14
C SER A 461 3.43 -8.63 -18.45
N SER A 462 3.32 -8.62 -17.12
CA SER A 462 2.98 -7.43 -16.35
C SER A 462 4.13 -6.41 -16.26
N TRP A 463 5.40 -6.78 -16.49
CA TRP A 463 6.51 -5.83 -16.57
C TRP A 463 6.44 -4.87 -17.76
N LEU A 464 5.63 -5.20 -18.77
CA LEU A 464 5.38 -4.34 -19.94
C LEU A 464 4.20 -3.39 -19.75
N TRP A 465 3.53 -3.43 -18.60
CA TRP A 465 2.20 -2.87 -18.39
C TRP A 465 2.07 -1.41 -18.82
N PRO A 466 2.92 -0.44 -18.41
CA PRO A 466 2.80 0.96 -18.83
C PRO A 466 3.01 1.17 -20.33
N ILE A 467 3.64 0.24 -21.01
CA ILE A 467 3.92 0.32 -22.45
C ILE A 467 2.82 -0.41 -23.23
N SER A 468 2.49 -1.63 -22.81
CA SER A 468 1.58 -2.51 -23.56
C SER A 468 0.11 -2.07 -23.50
N VAL A 469 -0.33 -1.40 -22.43
CA VAL A 469 -1.70 -0.86 -22.33
C VAL A 469 -1.99 0.25 -23.32
N PHE A 470 -0.94 0.93 -23.81
CA PHE A 470 -0.99 1.92 -24.89
C PHE A 470 -0.42 1.38 -26.21
N ASP A 471 -0.31 0.07 -26.30
CA ASP A 471 0.14 -0.63 -27.51
C ASP A 471 1.54 -0.24 -28.03
N GLY A 472 2.39 0.23 -27.12
CA GLY A 472 3.71 0.79 -27.44
C GLY A 472 4.78 -0.24 -27.80
N ILE A 473 4.52 -1.55 -27.65
CA ILE A 473 5.40 -2.62 -28.15
C ILE A 473 5.11 -2.94 -29.61
N ARG A 474 3.83 -3.09 -29.98
CA ARG A 474 3.44 -3.40 -31.36
C ARG A 474 3.57 -2.19 -32.29
N PHE A 475 3.25 -1.02 -31.77
CA PHE A 475 3.26 0.27 -32.48
C PHE A 475 4.01 1.33 -31.68
N PRO A 476 5.37 1.32 -31.68
CA PRO A 476 6.20 2.16 -30.79
C PRO A 476 5.99 3.66 -30.94
N ASP A 477 5.53 4.11 -32.10
CA ASP A 477 5.34 5.54 -32.44
C ASP A 477 3.87 5.95 -32.49
N ASN A 478 2.94 5.14 -31.95
CA ASN A 478 1.54 5.51 -31.93
C ASN A 478 1.27 6.74 -31.04
N ARG A 479 0.17 7.44 -31.32
CA ARG A 479 -0.19 8.70 -30.66
C ARG A 479 -0.39 8.54 -29.14
N GLU A 480 -0.94 7.43 -28.71
CA GLU A 480 -1.27 7.21 -27.28
C GLU A 480 -0.03 7.01 -26.44
N ILE A 481 0.91 6.15 -26.87
CA ILE A 481 2.16 5.95 -26.16
C ILE A 481 2.97 7.25 -26.11
N GLY A 482 2.95 8.05 -27.17
CA GLY A 482 3.62 9.34 -27.21
C GLY A 482 2.99 10.41 -26.33
N TYR A 483 1.73 10.23 -25.88
CA TYR A 483 1.02 11.17 -25.04
C TYR A 483 0.97 10.74 -23.57
N TYR A 484 0.68 9.46 -23.29
CA TYR A 484 0.46 8.97 -21.92
C TYR A 484 1.71 8.42 -21.23
N TYR A 485 2.78 8.16 -21.98
CA TYR A 485 4.03 7.63 -21.45
C TYR A 485 5.15 8.68 -21.49
N PRO A 486 6.00 8.84 -20.46
CA PRO A 486 5.96 8.12 -19.17
C PRO A 486 4.69 8.40 -18.37
N THR A 487 4.22 7.40 -17.60
CA THR A 487 3.12 7.63 -16.67
C THR A 487 3.57 8.50 -15.49
N ASN A 488 2.65 9.07 -14.72
CA ASN A 488 3.01 10.00 -13.65
C ASN A 488 3.39 9.26 -12.37
N ASP A 489 2.45 8.52 -11.80
CA ASP A 489 2.60 7.85 -10.52
C ASP A 489 2.29 6.37 -10.65
N LEU A 490 3.10 5.55 -9.99
CA LEU A 490 2.82 4.15 -9.74
C LEU A 490 2.48 3.98 -8.26
N VAL A 491 1.30 3.46 -7.95
CA VAL A 491 0.85 3.23 -6.57
C VAL A 491 0.78 1.73 -6.32
N THR A 492 1.61 1.20 -5.44
CA THR A 492 1.72 -0.25 -5.23
C THR A 492 2.17 -0.60 -3.82
N GLY A 493 2.05 -1.88 -3.43
CA GLY A 493 2.62 -2.40 -2.19
C GLY A 493 4.14 -2.59 -2.29
N PRO A 494 4.88 -2.45 -1.18
CA PRO A 494 6.32 -2.66 -1.17
C PRO A 494 6.73 -4.13 -1.36
N ASP A 495 5.81 -5.05 -1.14
CA ASP A 495 6.00 -6.49 -1.31
C ASP A 495 6.22 -6.92 -2.77
N ILE A 496 5.90 -6.06 -3.74
CA ILE A 496 6.15 -6.32 -5.16
C ILE A 496 7.18 -5.38 -5.81
N ILE A 497 8.06 -4.78 -5.01
CA ILE A 497 9.17 -3.94 -5.54
C ILE A 497 9.97 -4.72 -6.57
N PHE A 498 10.31 -5.97 -6.27
CA PHE A 498 11.14 -6.80 -7.14
C PHE A 498 10.35 -7.41 -8.26
N PHE A 499 9.20 -7.99 -7.89
CA PHE A 499 8.35 -8.67 -8.85
C PHE A 499 7.87 -7.75 -9.97
N TRP A 500 7.59 -6.50 -9.64
CA TRP A 500 6.94 -5.60 -10.58
C TRP A 500 7.67 -4.28 -10.79
N VAL A 501 7.90 -3.47 -9.75
CA VAL A 501 8.44 -2.11 -9.91
C VAL A 501 9.79 -2.10 -10.61
N ALA A 502 10.74 -2.92 -10.16
CA ALA A 502 12.07 -3.01 -10.76
C ALA A 502 12.00 -3.46 -12.22
N ARG A 503 11.18 -4.47 -12.49
CA ARG A 503 11.00 -5.02 -13.84
C ARG A 503 10.31 -4.04 -14.77
N LEU A 504 9.34 -3.26 -14.31
CA LEU A 504 8.74 -2.15 -15.08
C LEU A 504 9.80 -1.13 -15.49
N ILE A 505 10.71 -0.77 -14.57
CA ILE A 505 11.76 0.21 -14.85
C ILE A 505 12.74 -0.35 -15.89
N MET A 506 13.13 -1.62 -15.77
CA MET A 506 13.99 -2.30 -16.76
C MET A 506 13.35 -2.31 -18.15
N ALA A 507 12.06 -2.70 -18.23
CA ALA A 507 11.33 -2.71 -19.50
C ALA A 507 11.22 -1.31 -20.12
N GLY A 508 11.00 -0.27 -19.30
CA GLY A 508 10.96 1.11 -19.75
C GLY A 508 12.25 1.54 -20.43
N TYR A 509 13.39 1.28 -19.78
CA TYR A 509 14.70 1.63 -20.36
C TYR A 509 15.05 0.76 -21.57
N GLU A 510 14.72 -0.54 -21.58
CA GLU A 510 15.00 -1.43 -22.71
C GLU A 510 14.18 -1.07 -23.97
N TYR A 511 12.88 -0.75 -23.81
CA TYR A 511 11.98 -0.59 -24.94
C TYR A 511 11.60 0.86 -25.28
N ARG A 512 11.79 1.78 -24.33
CA ARG A 512 11.50 3.21 -24.54
C ARG A 512 12.71 4.12 -24.36
N GLY A 513 13.83 3.60 -23.81
CA GLY A 513 15.03 4.39 -23.52
C GLY A 513 14.83 5.41 -22.40
N GLU A 514 13.71 5.35 -21.68
CA GLU A 514 13.37 6.28 -20.61
C GLU A 514 12.56 5.61 -19.49
N LYS A 515 12.40 6.34 -18.38
CA LYS A 515 11.64 5.87 -17.21
C LYS A 515 10.17 5.59 -17.56
N PRO A 516 9.55 4.55 -16.98
CA PRO A 516 8.13 4.25 -17.22
C PRO A 516 7.18 5.11 -16.40
N PHE A 517 7.64 5.72 -15.31
CA PHE A 517 6.89 6.62 -14.42
C PHE A 517 7.83 7.54 -13.68
N SER A 518 7.28 8.64 -13.14
CA SER A 518 8.10 9.64 -12.41
C SER A 518 8.22 9.33 -10.93
N ASN A 519 7.17 8.78 -10.31
CA ASN A 519 7.13 8.50 -8.89
C ASN A 519 6.54 7.12 -8.60
N VAL A 520 6.99 6.51 -7.50
CA VAL A 520 6.40 5.29 -6.95
C VAL A 520 5.94 5.57 -5.53
N TYR A 521 4.63 5.53 -5.32
CA TYR A 521 4.04 5.61 -3.99
C TYR A 521 3.81 4.21 -3.43
N PHE A 522 4.49 3.87 -2.35
CA PHE A 522 4.32 2.59 -1.68
C PHE A 522 3.25 2.70 -0.60
N THR A 523 2.21 1.89 -0.73
CA THR A 523 1.17 1.77 0.29
C THR A 523 1.65 0.95 1.48
N GLY A 524 1.00 1.13 2.64
CA GLY A 524 1.16 0.19 3.73
C GLY A 524 0.37 -1.11 3.50
N ILE A 525 0.68 -2.12 4.29
CA ILE A 525 -0.08 -3.36 4.35
C ILE A 525 -1.25 -3.18 5.31
N VAL A 526 -2.45 -3.60 4.89
CA VAL A 526 -3.62 -3.58 5.77
C VAL A 526 -3.57 -4.78 6.72
N ARG A 527 -3.60 -4.50 8.03
CA ARG A 527 -3.54 -5.47 9.11
C ARG A 527 -4.80 -5.44 9.96
N ASP A 528 -5.11 -6.55 10.61
CA ASP A 528 -6.18 -6.61 11.59
C ASP A 528 -5.80 -5.93 12.91
N LYS A 529 -6.75 -5.83 13.85
CA LYS A 529 -6.57 -5.16 15.16
C LYS A 529 -5.43 -5.71 16.01
N ILE A 530 -4.96 -6.93 15.73
CA ILE A 530 -3.85 -7.58 16.46
C ILE A 530 -2.55 -7.63 15.62
N GLY A 531 -2.50 -6.88 14.52
CA GLY A 531 -1.30 -6.68 13.72
C GLY A 531 -1.01 -7.75 12.67
N ARG A 532 -1.89 -8.72 12.44
CA ARG A 532 -1.71 -9.74 11.40
C ARG A 532 -2.10 -9.21 10.03
N LYS A 533 -1.34 -9.55 8.99
CA LYS A 533 -1.72 -9.25 7.60
C LYS A 533 -3.11 -9.82 7.32
N MET A 534 -4.01 -8.98 6.80
CA MET A 534 -5.34 -9.43 6.42
C MET A 534 -5.27 -10.37 5.23
N SER A 535 -5.90 -11.53 5.35
CA SER A 535 -6.03 -12.50 4.26
C SER A 535 -7.33 -13.28 4.38
N LYS A 536 -7.82 -13.77 3.24
CA LYS A 536 -9.01 -14.63 3.21
C LYS A 536 -8.78 -15.98 3.88
N GLN A 537 -7.54 -16.49 3.80
CA GLN A 537 -7.17 -17.76 4.43
C GLN A 537 -7.26 -17.70 5.96
N LEU A 538 -6.95 -16.55 6.56
CA LEU A 538 -7.05 -16.33 8.00
C LEU A 538 -8.46 -15.93 8.46
N GLY A 539 -9.38 -15.67 7.52
CA GLY A 539 -10.75 -15.23 7.84
C GLY A 539 -10.83 -13.87 8.56
N ASN A 540 -9.75 -13.08 8.53
CA ASN A 540 -9.63 -11.79 9.23
C ASN A 540 -9.81 -10.57 8.32
N SER A 541 -10.19 -10.78 7.05
CA SER A 541 -10.47 -9.70 6.08
C SER A 541 -11.97 -9.65 5.79
N PRO A 542 -12.68 -8.57 6.15
CA PRO A 542 -14.08 -8.40 5.79
C PRO A 542 -14.24 -8.31 4.27
N ASP A 543 -15.43 -8.65 3.77
CA ASP A 543 -15.75 -8.43 2.36
C ASP A 543 -15.94 -6.92 2.11
N PRO A 544 -15.19 -6.32 1.18
CA PRO A 544 -15.34 -4.91 0.86
C PRO A 544 -16.76 -4.52 0.39
N LEU A 545 -17.47 -5.41 -0.31
CA LEU A 545 -18.81 -5.13 -0.76
C LEU A 545 -19.81 -5.05 0.40
N ASP A 546 -19.64 -5.88 1.43
CA ASP A 546 -20.48 -5.83 2.63
C ASP A 546 -20.24 -4.52 3.41
N LEU A 547 -18.98 -4.10 3.52
CA LEU A 547 -18.64 -2.81 4.15
C LEU A 547 -19.25 -1.63 3.37
N ILE A 548 -19.17 -1.64 2.04
CA ILE A 548 -19.77 -0.60 1.20
C ILE A 548 -21.30 -0.62 1.34
N ALA A 549 -21.91 -1.80 1.39
CA ALA A 549 -23.37 -1.90 1.58
C ALA A 549 -23.81 -1.34 2.94
N GLN A 550 -22.99 -1.48 3.99
CA GLN A 550 -23.34 -1.04 5.34
C GLN A 550 -23.01 0.44 5.59
N TYR A 551 -21.84 0.92 5.12
CA TYR A 551 -21.29 2.24 5.46
C TYR A 551 -21.26 3.22 4.29
N GLY A 552 -21.51 2.75 3.08
CA GLY A 552 -21.32 3.52 1.84
C GLY A 552 -19.87 3.51 1.36
N ALA A 553 -19.66 3.70 0.05
CA ALA A 553 -18.34 3.77 -0.56
C ALA A 553 -17.50 4.93 0.02
N ASP A 554 -18.10 6.11 0.19
CA ASP A 554 -17.43 7.28 0.80
C ASP A 554 -16.95 6.97 2.22
N GLY A 555 -17.73 6.19 3.00
CA GLY A 555 -17.36 5.77 4.35
C GLY A 555 -16.16 4.82 4.36
N VAL A 556 -16.11 3.84 3.45
CA VAL A 556 -14.99 2.90 3.30
C VAL A 556 -13.73 3.62 2.80
N ARG A 557 -13.86 4.53 1.82
CA ARG A 557 -12.75 5.36 1.31
C ARG A 557 -12.12 6.19 2.43
N MET A 558 -12.93 6.86 3.23
CA MET A 558 -12.47 7.64 4.38
C MET A 558 -11.70 6.75 5.38
N ALA A 559 -12.21 5.56 5.70
CA ALA A 559 -11.54 4.62 6.61
C ALA A 559 -10.14 4.24 6.12
N MET A 560 -9.99 4.04 4.80
CA MET A 560 -8.69 3.75 4.20
C MET A 560 -7.74 4.95 4.26
N LEU A 561 -8.24 6.17 4.08
CA LEU A 561 -7.41 7.37 3.96
C LEU A 561 -6.95 7.91 5.32
N ILE A 562 -7.79 7.88 6.35
CA ILE A 562 -7.54 8.59 7.61
C ILE A 562 -6.31 8.05 8.38
N SER A 563 -6.00 6.78 8.21
CA SER A 563 -4.89 6.10 8.89
C SER A 563 -3.76 5.71 7.95
N SER A 564 -3.87 6.00 6.64
CA SER A 564 -2.85 5.64 5.66
C SER A 564 -1.75 6.69 5.57
N SER A 565 -0.51 6.29 5.79
CA SER A 565 0.67 7.08 5.40
C SER A 565 1.60 6.23 4.54
N ALA A 566 2.32 6.87 3.62
CA ALA A 566 3.18 6.18 2.68
C ALA A 566 4.12 5.18 3.39
N GLY A 567 4.07 3.91 2.98
CA GLY A 567 4.94 2.84 3.47
C GLY A 567 4.75 2.42 4.93
N ASN A 568 3.69 2.85 5.60
CA ASN A 568 3.35 2.42 6.95
C ASN A 568 2.10 1.54 6.93
N ASP A 569 2.11 0.48 7.72
CA ASP A 569 1.00 -0.46 7.81
C ASP A 569 -0.27 0.24 8.36
N VAL A 570 -1.41 -0.15 7.84
CA VAL A 570 -2.72 0.36 8.23
C VAL A 570 -3.42 -0.66 9.11
N MET A 571 -3.65 -0.29 10.36
CA MET A 571 -4.46 -1.10 11.29
C MET A 571 -5.93 -0.82 10.98
N PHE A 572 -6.58 -1.76 10.31
CA PHE A 572 -8.00 -1.59 9.93
C PHE A 572 -8.92 -1.83 11.12
N ASP A 573 -9.80 -0.87 11.33
CA ASP A 573 -10.93 -0.98 12.27
C ASP A 573 -12.22 -0.55 11.54
N GLU A 574 -13.25 -1.39 11.59
CA GLU A 574 -14.55 -1.12 11.00
C GLU A 574 -15.22 0.15 11.58
N ALA A 575 -14.89 0.53 12.81
CA ALA A 575 -15.32 1.80 13.40
C ALA A 575 -14.91 3.03 12.59
N LEU A 576 -13.82 2.94 11.80
CA LEU A 576 -13.41 4.00 10.88
C LEU A 576 -14.39 4.16 9.71
N CYS A 577 -14.98 3.08 9.24
CA CYS A 577 -16.03 3.13 8.21
C CYS A 577 -17.30 3.81 8.75
N GLU A 578 -17.66 3.53 10.00
CA GLU A 578 -18.76 4.20 10.69
C GLU A 578 -18.47 5.71 10.87
N GLN A 579 -17.26 6.07 11.24
CA GLN A 579 -16.83 7.47 11.31
C GLN A 579 -16.97 8.16 9.94
N GLY A 580 -16.59 7.49 8.86
CA GLY A 580 -16.76 8.00 7.50
C GLY A 580 -18.21 8.23 7.11
N ARG A 581 -19.10 7.26 7.40
CA ARG A 581 -20.54 7.44 7.23
C ARG A 581 -21.08 8.62 8.04
N ASN A 582 -20.63 8.77 9.28
CA ASN A 582 -21.05 9.87 10.15
C ASN A 582 -20.55 11.22 9.62
N PHE A 583 -19.40 11.28 8.98
CA PHE A 583 -18.94 12.49 8.31
C PHE A 583 -19.81 12.81 7.09
N GLY A 584 -20.18 11.84 6.28
CA GLY A 584 -21.15 12.04 5.20
C GLY A 584 -22.50 12.58 5.71
N ASN A 585 -23.01 12.04 6.83
CA ASN A 585 -24.21 12.56 7.51
C ASN A 585 -24.01 14.01 7.99
N LYS A 586 -22.83 14.37 8.49
CA LYS A 586 -22.53 15.75 8.94
C LYS A 586 -22.57 16.71 7.76
N ILE A 587 -21.98 16.35 6.62
CA ILE A 587 -22.02 17.16 5.39
C ILE A 587 -23.48 17.35 4.94
N TRP A 588 -24.23 16.26 4.91
CA TRP A 588 -25.65 16.27 4.52
C TRP A 588 -26.51 17.17 5.40
N ASN A 589 -26.35 17.06 6.72
CA ASN A 589 -27.08 17.87 7.68
C ASN A 589 -26.71 19.36 7.61
N ALA A 590 -25.44 19.68 7.36
CA ALA A 590 -25.01 21.05 7.14
C ALA A 590 -25.65 21.65 5.87
N TYR A 591 -25.76 20.85 4.82
CA TYR A 591 -26.43 21.28 3.60
C TYR A 591 -27.94 21.46 3.80
N ARG A 592 -28.61 20.54 4.52
CA ARG A 592 -30.02 20.68 4.86
C ARG A 592 -30.30 21.93 5.70
N LEU A 593 -29.39 22.25 6.63
CA LEU A 593 -29.48 23.47 7.44
C LEU A 593 -29.45 24.72 6.53
N LEU A 594 -28.52 24.77 5.57
CA LEU A 594 -28.39 25.85 4.62
C LEU A 594 -29.66 26.03 3.77
N ASN A 595 -30.19 24.92 3.24
CA ASN A 595 -31.40 24.94 2.41
C ASN A 595 -32.70 25.32 3.18
N GLY A 596 -32.68 25.22 4.51
CA GLY A 596 -33.77 25.62 5.37
C GLY A 596 -33.82 27.12 5.68
N TRP A 597 -32.80 27.90 5.29
CA TRP A 597 -32.78 29.34 5.57
C TRP A 597 -33.62 30.12 4.55
N ALA A 598 -34.54 30.94 5.05
CA ALA A 598 -35.21 31.95 4.22
C ALA A 598 -34.24 33.11 3.95
N VAL A 599 -34.32 33.71 2.75
CA VAL A 599 -33.45 34.83 2.36
C VAL A 599 -34.25 36.10 2.27
N ASP A 600 -33.80 37.18 2.90
CA ASP A 600 -34.27 38.54 2.69
C ASP A 600 -33.28 39.33 1.83
N ALA A 601 -33.65 39.55 0.57
CA ALA A 601 -32.83 40.30 -0.38
C ALA A 601 -32.68 41.81 -0.05
N ALA A 602 -33.54 42.36 0.83
CA ALA A 602 -33.48 43.74 1.26
C ALA A 602 -32.69 43.94 2.58
N ALA A 603 -32.40 42.83 3.29
CA ALA A 603 -31.66 42.90 4.56
C ALA A 603 -30.21 43.27 4.33
N ALA A 604 -29.72 44.25 5.10
CA ALA A 604 -28.31 44.58 5.10
C ALA A 604 -27.47 43.50 5.81
N GLN A 605 -26.32 43.17 5.28
CA GLN A 605 -25.40 42.23 5.92
C GLN A 605 -24.94 42.80 7.28
N SER A 606 -25.15 42.03 8.34
CA SER A 606 -24.66 42.39 9.66
C SER A 606 -23.14 42.38 9.74
N GLU A 607 -22.57 43.18 10.65
CA GLU A 607 -21.12 43.20 10.86
C GLU A 607 -20.58 41.83 11.28
N ASN A 608 -21.31 41.11 12.13
CA ASN A 608 -21.00 39.73 12.48
C ASN A 608 -20.91 38.82 11.23
N ASN A 609 -21.89 38.88 10.33
CA ASN A 609 -21.91 38.04 9.13
C ASN A 609 -20.80 38.45 8.16
N ARG A 610 -20.52 39.75 8.01
CA ARG A 610 -19.41 40.25 7.19
C ARG A 610 -18.08 39.70 7.68
N LEU A 611 -17.83 39.74 9.00
CA LEU A 611 -16.61 39.19 9.61
C LEU A 611 -16.51 37.65 9.47
N ALA A 612 -17.61 36.95 9.67
CA ALA A 612 -17.67 35.51 9.51
C ALA A 612 -17.30 35.08 8.09
N VAL A 613 -17.89 35.75 7.09
CA VAL A 613 -17.59 35.54 5.66
C VAL A 613 -16.13 35.81 5.36
N ALA A 614 -15.61 36.96 5.80
CA ALA A 614 -14.21 37.33 5.56
C ALA A 614 -13.23 36.33 6.20
N TRP A 615 -13.47 35.97 7.46
CA TRP A 615 -12.63 35.01 8.17
C TRP A 615 -12.64 33.62 7.51
N PHE A 616 -13.82 33.09 7.18
CA PHE A 616 -13.86 31.73 6.59
C PHE A 616 -13.19 31.70 5.21
N GLY A 617 -13.26 32.75 4.43
CA GLY A 617 -12.51 32.89 3.19
C GLY A 617 -10.99 32.74 3.40
N GLN A 618 -10.46 33.34 4.49
CA GLN A 618 -9.05 33.20 4.86
C GLN A 618 -8.72 31.78 5.38
N ALA A 619 -9.58 31.18 6.19
CA ALA A 619 -9.42 29.83 6.68
C ALA A 619 -9.42 28.79 5.54
N LEU A 620 -10.35 28.95 4.58
CA LEU A 620 -10.41 28.15 3.37
C LEU A 620 -9.12 28.30 2.55
N GLY A 621 -8.66 29.52 2.29
CA GLY A 621 -7.43 29.77 1.54
C GLY A 621 -6.18 29.15 2.19
N ARG A 622 -6.05 29.23 3.53
CA ARG A 622 -4.99 28.56 4.30
C ARG A 622 -5.03 27.06 4.12
N SER A 623 -6.22 26.45 4.29
CA SER A 623 -6.36 24.99 4.14
C SER A 623 -6.10 24.53 2.71
N LEU A 624 -6.49 25.28 1.70
CA LEU A 624 -6.21 24.97 0.29
C LEU A 624 -4.70 24.92 0.01
N ARG A 625 -3.93 25.88 0.56
CA ARG A 625 -2.46 25.88 0.45
C ARG A 625 -1.85 24.67 1.14
N GLN A 626 -2.30 24.34 2.36
CA GLN A 626 -1.82 23.17 3.10
C GLN A 626 -2.12 21.87 2.36
N ILE A 627 -3.34 21.70 1.87
CA ILE A 627 -3.75 20.53 1.09
C ILE A 627 -2.89 20.41 -0.18
N ALA A 628 -2.61 21.52 -0.88
CA ALA A 628 -1.77 21.50 -2.07
C ALA A 628 -0.33 21.04 -1.75
N GLU A 629 0.25 21.52 -0.64
CA GLU A 629 1.59 21.10 -0.21
C GLU A 629 1.63 19.65 0.27
N ASP A 630 0.58 19.18 0.93
CA ASP A 630 0.46 17.78 1.34
C ASP A 630 0.40 16.83 0.13
N PHE A 631 -0.36 17.18 -0.90
CA PHE A 631 -0.36 16.41 -2.14
C PHE A 631 0.99 16.40 -2.86
N LYS A 632 1.65 17.57 -2.96
CA LYS A 632 2.98 17.67 -3.56
C LYS A 632 4.01 16.79 -2.84
N SER A 633 3.83 16.62 -1.54
CA SER A 633 4.66 15.79 -0.68
C SER A 633 4.16 14.35 -0.52
N TYR A 634 3.12 13.96 -1.25
CA TYR A 634 2.44 12.66 -1.14
C TYR A 634 1.90 12.33 0.26
N ARG A 635 1.56 13.34 1.05
CA ARG A 635 0.91 13.18 2.36
C ARG A 635 -0.61 13.18 2.21
N ILE A 636 -1.13 12.21 1.48
CA ILE A 636 -2.55 12.15 1.08
C ILE A 636 -3.48 12.06 2.30
N SER A 637 -3.09 11.28 3.32
CA SER A 637 -3.82 11.21 4.59
C SER A 637 -3.93 12.56 5.29
N GLU A 638 -2.84 13.33 5.31
CA GLU A 638 -2.81 14.66 5.93
C GLU A 638 -3.65 15.66 5.14
N ALA A 639 -3.61 15.60 3.81
CA ALA A 639 -4.48 16.39 2.95
C ALA A 639 -5.97 16.12 3.25
N PHE A 640 -6.34 14.84 3.44
CA PHE A 640 -7.70 14.48 3.81
C PHE A 640 -8.07 14.97 5.22
N LYS A 641 -7.19 14.81 6.22
CA LYS A 641 -7.43 15.29 7.59
C LYS A 641 -7.62 16.81 7.63
N GLU A 642 -6.86 17.54 6.84
CA GLU A 642 -7.04 18.99 6.73
C GLU A 642 -8.38 19.35 6.08
N ALA A 643 -8.79 18.68 5.00
CA ALA A 643 -10.11 18.87 4.39
C ALA A 643 -11.26 18.51 5.38
N TYR A 644 -11.09 17.41 6.13
CA TYR A 644 -12.02 16.99 7.18
C TYR A 644 -12.13 18.04 8.28
N ARG A 645 -10.99 18.53 8.83
CA ARG A 645 -10.93 19.56 9.86
C ARG A 645 -11.57 20.87 9.38
N LEU A 646 -11.24 21.30 8.15
CA LEU A 646 -11.81 22.50 7.54
C LEU A 646 -13.34 22.44 7.50
N PHE A 647 -13.89 21.30 7.08
CA PHE A 647 -15.35 21.14 7.02
C PHE A 647 -15.99 21.00 8.41
N TRP A 648 -15.42 20.08 9.24
CA TRP A 648 -16.03 19.73 10.54
C TRP A 648 -15.92 20.86 11.55
N ASP A 649 -14.72 21.39 11.74
CA ASP A 649 -14.42 22.38 12.78
C ASP A 649 -14.66 23.82 12.29
N ASP A 650 -14.00 24.22 11.21
CA ASP A 650 -14.03 25.63 10.79
C ASP A 650 -15.36 25.98 10.11
N PHE A 651 -15.85 25.15 9.19
CA PHE A 651 -17.09 25.45 8.48
C PHE A 651 -18.33 25.14 9.33
N SER A 652 -18.52 23.86 9.69
CA SER A 652 -19.74 23.44 10.40
C SER A 652 -19.74 23.87 11.86
N GLY A 653 -18.59 23.78 12.55
CA GLY A 653 -18.47 24.08 13.98
C GLY A 653 -18.43 25.58 14.31
N LEU A 654 -17.88 26.39 13.40
CA LEU A 654 -17.71 27.82 13.61
C LEU A 654 -18.49 28.67 12.61
N TYR A 655 -18.16 28.61 11.32
CA TYR A 655 -18.73 29.50 10.31
C TYR A 655 -20.26 29.45 10.25
N LEU A 656 -20.85 28.24 10.13
CA LEU A 656 -22.31 28.10 10.08
C LEU A 656 -22.97 28.62 11.37
N GLU A 657 -22.36 28.42 12.54
CA GLU A 657 -22.86 28.94 13.80
C GLU A 657 -22.80 30.47 13.87
N MET A 658 -21.73 31.08 13.30
CA MET A 658 -21.61 32.53 13.20
C MET A 658 -22.61 33.11 12.22
N ALA A 659 -22.80 32.49 11.05
CA ALA A 659 -23.60 33.00 9.95
C ALA A 659 -25.11 32.74 10.13
N LYS A 660 -25.51 31.61 10.76
CA LYS A 660 -26.94 31.24 10.85
C LYS A 660 -27.81 32.35 11.42
N PRO A 661 -29.00 32.60 10.80
CA PRO A 661 -29.96 33.55 11.32
C PRO A 661 -30.55 33.08 12.66
N ALA A 662 -31.14 34.00 13.42
CA ALA A 662 -31.97 33.65 14.58
C ALA A 662 -33.16 32.79 14.14
N TYR A 663 -33.64 31.94 15.05
CA TYR A 663 -34.72 31.05 14.72
C TYR A 663 -35.95 31.78 14.13
N GLY A 664 -36.39 31.34 12.95
CA GLY A 664 -37.54 31.94 12.25
C GLY A 664 -37.25 33.30 11.57
N GLN A 665 -36.01 33.75 11.59
CA GLN A 665 -35.58 34.96 10.87
C GLN A 665 -34.89 34.61 9.55
N PRO A 666 -35.03 35.47 8.50
CA PRO A 666 -34.29 35.25 7.27
C PRO A 666 -32.82 35.67 7.42
N ILE A 667 -31.96 35.13 6.54
CA ILE A 667 -30.60 35.56 6.34
C ILE A 667 -30.50 36.65 5.26
N ASP A 668 -29.54 37.54 5.35
CA ASP A 668 -29.20 38.49 4.27
C ASP A 668 -28.68 37.79 3.01
N ALA A 669 -28.98 38.32 1.83
CA ALA A 669 -28.59 37.73 0.56
C ALA A 669 -27.06 37.62 0.36
N PRO A 670 -26.23 38.64 0.72
CA PRO A 670 -24.77 38.53 0.59
C PRO A 670 -24.16 37.40 1.40
N THR A 671 -24.63 37.18 2.64
CA THR A 671 -24.15 36.06 3.48
C THR A 671 -24.59 34.73 2.92
N MET A 672 -25.84 34.61 2.43
CA MET A 672 -26.32 33.37 1.81
C MET A 672 -25.51 32.99 0.56
N GLU A 673 -25.24 33.96 -0.30
CA GLU A 673 -24.46 33.77 -1.53
C GLU A 673 -23.02 33.32 -1.20
N ALA A 674 -22.37 34.02 -0.27
CA ALA A 674 -21.03 33.64 0.20
C ALA A 674 -21.03 32.22 0.78
N THR A 675 -22.05 31.86 1.60
CA THR A 675 -22.16 30.52 2.21
C THR A 675 -22.33 29.44 1.15
N LYS A 676 -23.16 29.67 0.13
CA LYS A 676 -23.29 28.73 -1.02
C LYS A 676 -21.99 28.60 -1.79
N GLY A 677 -21.27 29.70 -2.02
CA GLY A 677 -19.96 29.68 -2.66
C GLY A 677 -18.92 28.88 -1.86
N TYR A 678 -18.90 29.01 -0.55
CA TYR A 678 -18.04 28.22 0.32
C TYR A 678 -18.43 26.75 0.34
N PHE A 679 -19.73 26.43 0.35
CA PHE A 679 -20.18 25.06 0.28
C PHE A 679 -19.76 24.40 -1.04
N ASP A 680 -19.91 25.11 -2.18
CA ASP A 680 -19.46 24.65 -3.49
C ASP A 680 -17.92 24.36 -3.47
N ALA A 681 -17.14 25.29 -2.92
CA ALA A 681 -15.69 25.10 -2.80
C ALA A 681 -15.34 23.90 -1.92
N LEU A 682 -16.01 23.72 -0.80
CA LEU A 682 -15.81 22.57 0.10
C LEU A 682 -16.19 21.25 -0.56
N MET A 683 -17.26 21.19 -1.35
CA MET A 683 -17.62 20.00 -2.10
C MET A 683 -16.51 19.64 -3.10
N ARG A 684 -15.96 20.60 -3.81
CA ARG A 684 -14.83 20.39 -4.73
C ARG A 684 -13.57 19.92 -4.00
N VAL A 685 -13.26 20.45 -2.84
CA VAL A 685 -12.11 20.01 -2.00
C VAL A 685 -12.27 18.59 -1.51
N LEU A 686 -13.47 18.20 -1.09
CA LEU A 686 -13.78 16.87 -0.55
C LEU A 686 -14.00 15.80 -1.63
N HIS A 687 -14.33 16.21 -2.87
CA HIS A 687 -14.72 15.28 -3.93
C HIS A 687 -13.68 14.20 -4.24
N PRO A 688 -12.36 14.46 -4.31
CA PRO A 688 -11.38 13.40 -4.53
C PRO A 688 -11.46 12.29 -3.49
N PHE A 689 -11.84 12.62 -2.26
CA PHE A 689 -11.88 11.70 -1.12
C PHE A 689 -13.25 11.00 -0.98
N MET A 690 -14.34 11.76 -1.16
CA MET A 690 -15.74 11.34 -0.94
C MET A 690 -16.60 11.72 -2.15
N PRO A 691 -16.47 10.98 -3.26
CA PRO A 691 -17.02 11.42 -4.55
C PRO A 691 -18.54 11.44 -4.63
N PHE A 692 -19.24 10.57 -3.90
CA PHE A 692 -20.68 10.39 -4.09
C PHE A 692 -21.50 11.45 -3.37
N VAL A 693 -21.28 11.67 -2.08
CA VAL A 693 -22.00 12.68 -1.31
C VAL A 693 -21.73 14.08 -1.87
N THR A 694 -20.54 14.32 -2.34
CA THR A 694 -20.13 15.61 -2.90
C THR A 694 -20.77 15.88 -4.27
N GLU A 695 -20.89 14.88 -5.13
CA GLU A 695 -21.60 15.00 -6.41
C GLU A 695 -23.10 15.32 -6.18
N GLU A 696 -23.78 14.54 -5.30
CA GLU A 696 -25.20 14.74 -5.03
C GLU A 696 -25.49 16.16 -4.54
N ILE A 697 -24.72 16.65 -3.58
CA ILE A 697 -24.89 17.99 -3.03
C ILE A 697 -24.51 19.06 -4.06
N TRP A 698 -23.42 18.89 -4.78
CA TRP A 698 -22.94 19.88 -5.74
C TRP A 698 -23.95 20.10 -6.89
N GLN A 699 -24.62 19.02 -7.33
CA GLN A 699 -25.67 19.08 -8.34
C GLN A 699 -26.94 19.80 -7.84
N ASP A 700 -27.30 19.65 -6.56
CA ASP A 700 -28.50 20.30 -5.98
C ASP A 700 -28.22 21.76 -5.54
N LEU A 701 -26.98 22.10 -5.23
CA LEU A 701 -26.57 23.42 -4.71
C LEU A 701 -26.87 24.58 -5.67
N ALA A 702 -26.74 24.33 -6.98
CA ALA A 702 -27.01 25.32 -8.03
C ALA A 702 -27.44 24.63 -9.33
N PRO A 703 -28.18 25.31 -10.22
CA PRO A 703 -28.48 24.80 -11.56
C PRO A 703 -27.17 24.50 -12.32
N ARG A 704 -27.06 23.28 -12.89
CA ARG A 704 -25.92 22.85 -13.68
C ARG A 704 -26.32 22.61 -15.13
N ALA A 705 -25.36 22.76 -16.04
CA ALA A 705 -25.58 22.37 -17.44
C ALA A 705 -25.76 20.85 -17.54
N GLU A 706 -26.45 20.41 -18.60
CA GLU A 706 -26.57 18.98 -18.90
C GLU A 706 -25.16 18.38 -19.12
N GLY A 707 -24.91 17.21 -18.55
CA GLY A 707 -23.59 16.55 -18.60
C GLY A 707 -22.56 17.10 -17.60
N ALA A 708 -22.88 18.16 -16.82
CA ALA A 708 -21.95 18.67 -15.83
C ALA A 708 -21.76 17.69 -14.66
N SER A 709 -20.50 17.58 -14.20
CA SER A 709 -20.14 16.81 -13.02
C SER A 709 -19.05 17.52 -12.23
N ILE A 710 -19.10 17.37 -10.90
CA ILE A 710 -18.05 17.87 -10.01
C ILE A 710 -16.68 17.20 -10.32
N CYS A 711 -16.68 16.00 -10.90
CA CYS A 711 -15.47 15.28 -11.30
C CYS A 711 -14.53 16.09 -12.22
N VAL A 712 -15.10 17.03 -12.99
CA VAL A 712 -14.36 17.89 -13.94
C VAL A 712 -14.40 19.37 -13.56
N ALA A 713 -15.02 19.71 -12.43
CA ALA A 713 -15.03 21.06 -11.91
C ALA A 713 -13.62 21.44 -11.41
N GLN A 714 -13.19 22.67 -11.68
CA GLN A 714 -11.86 23.13 -11.27
C GLN A 714 -11.74 23.22 -9.74
N MET A 715 -10.59 22.78 -9.21
CA MET A 715 -10.28 22.97 -7.79
C MET A 715 -10.35 24.47 -7.42
N PRO A 716 -10.86 24.81 -6.22
CA PRO A 716 -10.86 26.20 -5.79
C PRO A 716 -9.42 26.70 -5.57
N GLU A 717 -9.17 27.94 -5.96
CA GLU A 717 -7.89 28.59 -5.75
C GLU A 717 -7.86 29.34 -4.41
N PRO A 718 -6.71 29.32 -3.69
CA PRO A 718 -6.59 30.05 -2.44
C PRO A 718 -6.51 31.58 -2.68
N ALA A 719 -7.32 32.33 -1.95
CA ALA A 719 -7.19 33.80 -1.90
C ALA A 719 -5.85 34.21 -1.28
N ALA A 720 -5.45 35.48 -1.49
CA ALA A 720 -4.30 36.03 -0.79
C ALA A 720 -4.48 35.94 0.73
N GLU A 721 -3.40 35.62 1.45
CA GLU A 721 -3.46 35.37 2.89
C GLU A 721 -3.47 36.66 3.69
N ASP A 722 -4.42 36.81 4.61
CA ASP A 722 -4.40 37.75 5.70
C ASP A 722 -4.07 37.03 7.00
N ALA A 723 -2.77 36.87 7.25
CA ALA A 723 -2.28 36.17 8.44
C ALA A 723 -2.65 36.92 9.74
N ALA A 724 -2.80 38.28 9.67
CA ALA A 724 -3.19 39.10 10.81
C ALA A 724 -4.65 38.78 11.19
N MET A 725 -5.57 38.76 10.23
CA MET A 725 -6.97 38.38 10.48
C MET A 725 -7.09 36.99 11.10
N LEU A 726 -6.37 36.02 10.56
CA LEU A 726 -6.38 34.62 11.09
C LEU A 726 -5.89 34.58 12.54
N ALA A 727 -4.76 35.27 12.86
CA ALA A 727 -4.21 35.32 14.21
C ALA A 727 -5.17 35.99 15.18
N ARG A 728 -5.80 37.09 14.78
CA ARG A 728 -6.78 37.83 15.60
C ARG A 728 -8.04 37.01 15.84
N PHE A 729 -8.51 36.25 14.86
CA PHE A 729 -9.65 35.37 15.06
C PHE A 729 -9.34 34.22 16.04
N GLU A 730 -8.12 33.68 16.06
CA GLU A 730 -7.72 32.66 17.07
C GLU A 730 -7.88 33.20 18.49
N LEU A 731 -7.55 34.48 18.73
CA LEU A 731 -7.80 35.13 20.03
C LEU A 731 -9.31 35.24 20.34
N ALA A 732 -10.12 35.60 19.35
CA ALA A 732 -11.58 35.64 19.51
C ALA A 732 -12.14 34.24 19.83
N LYS A 733 -11.63 33.18 19.22
CA LYS A 733 -12.00 31.79 19.47
C LYS A 733 -11.64 31.35 20.91
N GLU A 734 -10.47 31.75 21.40
CA GLU A 734 -10.06 31.50 22.79
C GLU A 734 -11.00 32.19 23.78
N ILE A 735 -11.41 33.43 23.51
CA ILE A 735 -12.36 34.17 24.35
C ILE A 735 -13.71 33.46 24.37
N ILE A 736 -14.24 33.05 23.21
CA ILE A 736 -15.51 32.29 23.09
C ILE A 736 -15.43 30.99 23.91
N THR A 737 -14.33 30.27 23.79
CA THR A 737 -14.08 29.01 24.50
C THR A 737 -14.05 29.24 26.01
N SER A 738 -13.34 30.26 26.47
CA SER A 738 -13.23 30.61 27.90
C SER A 738 -14.57 31.00 28.50
N VAL A 739 -15.38 31.78 27.80
CA VAL A 739 -16.74 32.12 28.27
C VAL A 739 -17.63 30.87 28.34
N ARG A 740 -17.58 30.00 27.36
CA ARG A 740 -18.32 28.72 27.38
C ARG A 740 -17.87 27.81 28.51
N ASN A 741 -16.58 27.77 28.82
CA ASN A 741 -16.04 27.03 29.95
C ASN A 741 -16.56 27.58 31.29
N ILE A 742 -16.62 28.93 31.47
CA ILE A 742 -17.21 29.55 32.65
C ILE A 742 -18.69 29.16 32.78
N ARG A 743 -19.46 29.18 31.68
CA ARG A 743 -20.86 28.72 31.72
C ARG A 743 -20.99 27.29 32.24
N ASN A 744 -20.20 26.37 31.69
CA ASN A 744 -20.20 24.97 32.10
C ASN A 744 -19.79 24.82 33.57
N GLN A 745 -18.74 25.49 34.00
CA GLN A 745 -18.20 25.43 35.38
C GLN A 745 -19.17 26.01 36.43
N LYS A 746 -19.93 27.02 36.03
CA LYS A 746 -20.91 27.66 36.90
C LYS A 746 -22.34 27.17 36.65
N SER A 747 -22.52 26.12 35.82
CA SER A 747 -23.84 25.55 35.50
C SER A 747 -24.83 26.58 34.95
N LEU A 748 -24.34 27.59 34.22
CA LEU A 748 -25.19 28.63 33.65
C LEU A 748 -25.87 28.14 32.39
N PRO A 749 -27.21 28.32 32.23
CA PRO A 749 -27.93 27.94 31.03
C PRO A 749 -27.38 28.60 29.78
N GLN A 750 -27.29 27.85 28.68
CA GLN A 750 -26.79 28.40 27.39
C GLN A 750 -27.66 29.57 26.88
N LYS A 751 -28.93 29.62 27.25
CA LYS A 751 -29.88 30.68 26.86
C LYS A 751 -29.72 31.95 27.68
N GLU A 752 -29.06 31.92 28.82
CA GLU A 752 -28.84 33.09 29.67
C GLU A 752 -27.79 33.98 28.99
N ALA A 753 -28.16 35.21 28.67
CA ALA A 753 -27.21 36.19 28.11
C ALA A 753 -26.30 36.75 29.22
N LEU A 754 -25.00 36.84 28.94
CA LEU A 754 -23.99 37.38 29.87
C LEU A 754 -23.42 38.69 29.37
N THR A 755 -22.80 39.43 30.27
CA THR A 755 -21.92 40.57 29.91
C THR A 755 -20.47 40.15 30.09
N LEU A 756 -19.60 40.55 29.17
CA LEU A 756 -18.17 40.36 29.27
C LEU A 756 -17.52 41.72 29.49
N ARG A 757 -16.65 41.85 30.48
CA ARG A 757 -15.81 43.04 30.71
C ARG A 757 -14.36 42.72 30.32
N VAL A 758 -13.69 43.69 29.71
CA VAL A 758 -12.30 43.54 29.24
C VAL A 758 -11.44 44.71 29.66
N ILE A 759 -10.26 44.45 30.22
CA ILE A 759 -9.19 45.43 30.30
C ILE A 759 -8.41 45.32 28.96
N ALA A 760 -8.78 46.18 28.02
CA ALA A 760 -8.30 46.06 26.64
C ALA A 760 -6.81 46.45 26.54
N ASP A 761 -6.07 45.66 25.81
CA ASP A 761 -4.69 45.88 25.38
C ASP A 761 -4.55 45.60 23.88
N GLU A 762 -3.33 45.55 23.36
CA GLU A 762 -3.04 45.29 21.94
C GLU A 762 -3.48 43.92 21.46
N ASN A 763 -3.62 42.93 22.36
CA ASN A 763 -4.06 41.60 22.04
C ASN A 763 -5.59 41.43 22.04
N TYR A 764 -6.35 42.48 22.45
CA TYR A 764 -7.81 42.40 22.39
C TYR A 764 -8.30 42.51 20.94
N PRO A 765 -8.98 41.44 20.39
CA PRO A 765 -9.47 41.42 19.02
C PRO A 765 -10.80 42.19 18.89
N ALA A 766 -10.76 43.49 19.05
CA ALA A 766 -11.95 44.36 19.12
C ALA A 766 -12.84 44.27 17.88
N GLU A 767 -12.25 44.11 16.71
CA GLU A 767 -12.95 43.91 15.44
C GLU A 767 -13.85 42.66 15.41
N PHE A 768 -13.51 41.61 16.16
CA PHE A 768 -14.31 40.38 16.28
C PHE A 768 -15.33 40.43 17.45
N ALA A 769 -15.49 41.56 18.13
CA ALA A 769 -16.46 41.69 19.21
C ALA A 769 -17.89 41.25 18.83
N PRO A 770 -18.43 41.57 17.63
CA PRO A 770 -19.73 41.09 17.20
C PRO A 770 -19.82 39.55 17.13
N VAL A 771 -18.74 38.89 16.66
CA VAL A 771 -18.66 37.41 16.58
C VAL A 771 -18.58 36.81 17.96
N VAL A 772 -17.75 37.34 18.86
CA VAL A 772 -17.65 36.90 20.26
C VAL A 772 -18.98 37.04 20.98
N MET A 773 -19.68 38.16 20.81
CA MET A 773 -21.01 38.37 21.38
C MET A 773 -22.01 37.33 20.94
N LYS A 774 -22.12 37.06 19.66
CA LYS A 774 -23.04 36.05 19.12
C LYS A 774 -22.66 34.62 19.60
N MET A 775 -21.40 34.22 19.45
CA MET A 775 -20.94 32.85 19.71
C MET A 775 -20.89 32.49 21.18
N ALA A 776 -20.69 33.47 22.06
CA ALA A 776 -20.67 33.29 23.50
C ALA A 776 -22.01 33.70 24.17
N ASN A 777 -23.03 34.08 23.39
CA ASN A 777 -24.32 34.58 23.87
C ASN A 777 -24.15 35.73 24.90
N LEU A 778 -23.53 36.85 24.47
CA LEU A 778 -23.30 38.00 25.28
C LEU A 778 -24.25 39.15 24.87
N THR A 779 -24.71 39.91 25.88
CA THR A 779 -25.49 41.17 25.66
C THR A 779 -24.58 42.33 25.31
N ALA A 780 -23.36 42.38 25.88
CA ALA A 780 -22.41 43.44 25.69
C ALA A 780 -20.97 42.99 25.98
N ILE A 781 -19.99 43.64 25.39
CA ILE A 781 -18.59 43.63 25.79
C ILE A 781 -18.23 45.03 26.22
N GLU A 782 -17.89 45.22 27.51
CA GLU A 782 -17.60 46.50 28.12
C GLU A 782 -16.10 46.66 28.38
N THR A 783 -15.48 47.69 27.87
CA THR A 783 -14.10 48.02 28.24
C THR A 783 -14.07 48.71 29.63
N VAL A 784 -13.29 48.15 30.54
CA VAL A 784 -13.14 48.64 31.89
C VAL A 784 -11.67 48.93 32.21
N ALA A 785 -11.43 49.86 33.11
CA ALA A 785 -10.06 50.25 33.54
C ALA A 785 -9.57 49.40 34.74
N GLU A 786 -10.50 48.88 35.54
CA GLU A 786 -10.20 48.17 36.80
C GLU A 786 -10.78 46.74 36.79
N LYS A 787 -10.13 45.86 37.53
CA LYS A 787 -10.57 44.47 37.75
C LYS A 787 -11.88 44.46 38.52
N ASP A 788 -12.77 43.49 38.19
CA ASP A 788 -13.97 43.19 38.94
C ASP A 788 -13.70 41.98 39.87
N PRO A 789 -13.53 42.22 41.18
CA PRO A 789 -13.17 41.13 42.10
C PRO A 789 -14.26 40.09 42.29
N ALA A 790 -15.53 40.44 41.96
CA ALA A 790 -16.68 39.52 42.11
C ALA A 790 -17.04 38.80 40.81
N ALA A 791 -16.27 38.98 39.74
CA ALA A 791 -16.48 38.38 38.45
C ALA A 791 -15.65 37.09 38.27
N ALA A 792 -16.14 36.18 37.48
CA ALA A 792 -15.31 35.07 36.95
C ALA A 792 -14.34 35.61 35.93
N ALA A 793 -13.03 35.51 36.20
CA ALA A 793 -11.99 36.08 35.34
C ALA A 793 -11.28 35.02 34.51
N PHE A 794 -10.78 35.38 33.36
CA PHE A 794 -9.85 34.61 32.54
C PHE A 794 -8.91 35.53 31.75
N ILE A 795 -7.85 34.96 31.24
CA ILE A 795 -6.83 35.69 30.46
C ILE A 795 -6.66 34.99 29.12
N VAL A 796 -6.62 35.81 28.07
CA VAL A 796 -6.19 35.37 26.74
C VAL A 796 -4.95 36.16 26.39
N LYS A 797 -3.82 35.48 26.27
CA LYS A 797 -2.47 36.10 26.26
C LYS A 797 -2.28 37.06 27.43
N THR A 798 -2.28 38.38 27.22
CA THR A 798 -2.10 39.37 28.24
C THR A 798 -3.40 40.10 28.61
N THR A 799 -4.44 39.97 27.78
CA THR A 799 -5.72 40.63 27.95
C THR A 799 -6.55 39.94 29.03
N GLN A 800 -7.07 40.74 29.99
CA GLN A 800 -7.87 40.24 31.09
C GLN A 800 -9.37 40.42 30.83
N TYR A 801 -10.14 39.40 31.10
CA TYR A 801 -11.58 39.33 30.88
C TYR A 801 -12.31 38.98 32.17
N PHE A 802 -13.50 39.53 32.36
CA PHE A 802 -14.30 39.34 33.54
C PHE A 802 -15.77 39.08 33.12
N VAL A 803 -16.37 38.02 33.63
CA VAL A 803 -17.80 37.75 33.50
C VAL A 803 -18.47 38.09 34.85
N PRO A 804 -19.25 39.18 34.97
CA PRO A 804 -19.94 39.54 36.19
C PRO A 804 -20.90 38.40 36.66
N MET A 805 -20.77 37.96 37.88
CA MET A 805 -21.55 36.87 38.48
C MET A 805 -22.50 37.39 39.53
N ALA A 806 -23.50 38.19 39.15
CA ALA A 806 -24.42 38.84 40.12
C ALA A 806 -25.09 37.79 41.04
N GLY A 807 -24.64 37.76 42.31
CA GLY A 807 -25.34 37.10 43.41
C GLY A 807 -25.41 35.56 43.44
N LYS A 808 -24.63 34.84 42.65
CA LYS A 808 -24.68 33.38 42.48
C LYS A 808 -23.39 32.63 42.79
N ILE A 809 -22.47 33.18 43.54
CA ILE A 809 -21.21 32.51 43.89
C ILE A 809 -21.35 31.93 45.31
N ASP A 810 -21.25 30.61 45.40
CA ASP A 810 -20.87 29.97 46.69
C ASP A 810 -19.40 30.26 46.92
N ALA A 811 -19.12 31.28 47.71
CA ALA A 811 -17.76 31.79 47.93
C ALA A 811 -16.82 30.73 48.56
N GLU A 812 -17.35 29.72 49.26
CA GLU A 812 -16.55 28.67 49.88
C GLU A 812 -16.17 27.58 48.87
N ALA A 813 -17.12 27.20 48.00
CA ALA A 813 -16.83 26.27 46.89
C ALA A 813 -15.88 26.88 45.88
N GLU A 814 -16.02 28.18 45.57
CA GLU A 814 -15.14 28.92 44.66
C GLU A 814 -13.73 29.06 45.17
N ARG A 815 -13.57 29.37 46.47
CA ARG A 815 -12.26 29.46 47.12
C ARG A 815 -11.53 28.12 47.10
N LYS A 816 -12.23 27.02 47.37
CA LYS A 816 -11.64 25.69 47.31
C LYS A 816 -11.13 25.35 45.91
N LYS A 817 -11.96 25.64 44.93
CA LYS A 817 -11.60 25.40 43.51
C LYS A 817 -10.40 26.24 43.07
N LEU A 818 -10.40 27.54 43.37
CA LEU A 818 -9.25 28.41 43.07
C LEU A 818 -7.96 27.96 43.77
N ALA A 819 -8.05 27.38 44.96
CA ALA A 819 -6.90 26.83 45.68
C ALA A 819 -6.38 25.55 44.97
N ASP A 820 -7.28 24.68 44.52
CA ASP A 820 -6.92 23.48 43.76
C ASP A 820 -6.28 23.83 42.40
N ASP A 821 -6.84 24.83 41.69
CA ASP A 821 -6.31 25.35 40.44
C ASP A 821 -4.93 26.00 40.60
N LEU A 822 -4.72 26.74 41.71
CA LEU A 822 -3.43 27.33 42.03
C LEU A 822 -2.36 26.24 42.21
N ALA A 823 -2.66 25.23 43.00
CA ALA A 823 -1.75 24.10 43.26
C ALA A 823 -1.39 23.37 41.95
N TYR A 824 -2.37 23.18 41.06
CA TYR A 824 -2.13 22.59 39.75
C TYR A 824 -1.17 23.42 38.86
N TYR A 825 -1.42 24.75 38.76
CA TYR A 825 -0.57 25.60 37.89
C TYR A 825 0.82 25.84 38.51
N GLU A 826 0.95 25.86 39.82
CA GLU A 826 2.26 25.89 40.47
C GLU A 826 3.07 24.62 40.23
N GLY A 827 2.42 23.45 40.27
CA GLY A 827 3.04 22.16 39.92
C GLY A 827 3.42 22.10 38.42
N PHE A 828 2.55 22.61 37.54
CA PHE A 828 2.82 22.70 36.13
C PHE A 828 4.00 23.62 35.82
N LEU A 829 4.03 24.83 36.39
CA LEU A 829 5.13 25.78 36.28
C LEU A 829 6.46 25.17 36.73
N ALA A 830 6.48 24.50 37.89
CA ALA A 830 7.65 23.80 38.38
C ALA A 830 8.19 22.76 37.40
N SER A 831 7.28 22.01 36.76
CA SER A 831 7.63 21.04 35.73
C SER A 831 8.24 21.68 34.48
N VAL A 832 7.65 22.78 34.00
CA VAL A 832 8.17 23.55 32.85
C VAL A 832 9.52 24.17 33.17
N MET A 833 9.66 24.79 34.35
CA MET A 833 10.93 25.39 34.80
C MET A 833 12.03 24.34 34.95
N LYS A 834 11.71 23.13 35.45
CA LYS A 834 12.67 22.02 35.50
C LYS A 834 13.19 21.62 34.13
N LYS A 835 12.36 21.67 33.11
CA LYS A 835 12.80 21.42 31.72
C LYS A 835 13.67 22.59 31.21
N LEU A 836 13.26 23.81 31.42
CA LEU A 836 13.99 25.00 30.97
C LEU A 836 15.30 25.25 31.72
N SER A 837 15.44 24.73 32.94
CA SER A 837 16.70 24.77 33.73
C SER A 837 17.67 23.66 33.35
N ASN A 838 17.27 22.70 32.51
CA ASN A 838 18.14 21.68 31.98
C ASN A 838 18.94 22.24 30.80
N GLU A 839 20.19 22.63 31.03
CA GLU A 839 21.07 23.20 30.00
C GLU A 839 21.22 22.28 28.78
N ARG A 840 21.23 20.96 28.96
CA ARG A 840 21.30 19.99 27.84
C ARG A 840 20.04 20.05 26.97
N PHE A 841 18.87 20.17 27.60
CA PHE A 841 17.61 20.31 26.87
C PHE A 841 17.58 21.60 26.07
N VAL A 842 17.91 22.74 26.71
CA VAL A 842 17.88 24.06 26.05
C VAL A 842 18.89 24.17 24.91
N ALA A 843 20.05 23.49 25.02
CA ALA A 843 21.09 23.51 24.00
C ALA A 843 20.86 22.52 22.84
N SER A 844 20.10 21.43 23.06
CA SER A 844 19.93 20.38 22.05
C SER A 844 18.55 20.34 21.39
N ALA A 845 17.54 20.93 22.02
CA ALA A 845 16.18 20.93 21.46
C ALA A 845 16.04 22.00 20.33
N PRO A 846 15.19 21.75 19.32
CA PRO A 846 14.89 22.75 18.30
C PRO A 846 14.41 24.07 18.93
N GLU A 847 14.81 25.20 18.37
CA GLU A 847 14.50 26.53 18.88
C GLU A 847 12.98 26.74 19.08
N LYS A 848 12.16 26.22 18.17
CA LYS A 848 10.69 26.24 18.25
C LYS A 848 10.16 25.52 19.49
N VAL A 849 10.79 24.42 19.93
CA VAL A 849 10.38 23.66 21.10
C VAL A 849 10.73 24.41 22.38
N VAL A 850 11.89 25.04 22.44
CA VAL A 850 12.32 25.87 23.58
C VAL A 850 11.41 27.11 23.69
N ALA A 851 11.10 27.77 22.58
CA ALA A 851 10.17 28.88 22.51
C ALA A 851 8.77 28.50 23.02
N ASN A 852 8.27 27.31 22.66
CA ASN A 852 6.98 26.81 23.14
C ASN A 852 6.99 26.53 24.66
N GLU A 853 8.06 25.98 25.23
CA GLU A 853 8.17 25.79 26.70
C GLU A 853 8.27 27.14 27.44
N ARG A 854 8.94 28.15 26.88
CA ARG A 854 8.95 29.53 27.43
C ARG A 854 7.57 30.17 27.38
N ALA A 855 6.81 29.97 26.29
CA ALA A 855 5.43 30.45 26.18
C ALA A 855 4.52 29.78 27.25
N LYS A 856 4.69 28.49 27.53
CA LYS A 856 4.00 27.76 28.60
C LYS A 856 4.36 28.30 29.99
N GLN A 857 5.62 28.65 30.21
CA GLN A 857 6.07 29.29 31.45
C GLN A 857 5.34 30.61 31.67
N ALA A 858 5.37 31.51 30.68
CA ALA A 858 4.71 32.81 30.76
C ALA A 858 3.18 32.70 30.98
N ASP A 859 2.53 31.76 30.29
CA ASP A 859 1.09 31.46 30.47
C ASP A 859 0.78 30.96 31.89
N ALA A 860 1.59 30.04 32.41
CA ALA A 860 1.42 29.52 33.77
C ALA A 860 1.64 30.59 34.85
N GLU A 861 2.66 31.43 34.69
CA GLU A 861 2.96 32.53 35.60
C GLU A 861 1.82 33.56 35.63
N ALA A 862 1.26 33.92 34.45
CA ALA A 862 0.11 34.82 34.38
C ALA A 862 -1.14 34.24 35.05
N LYS A 863 -1.42 32.94 34.85
CA LYS A 863 -2.54 32.23 35.47
C LYS A 863 -2.39 32.15 37.00
N ILE A 864 -1.22 31.83 37.50
CA ILE A 864 -0.93 31.80 38.95
C ILE A 864 -1.17 33.18 39.59
N THR A 865 -0.70 34.26 38.94
CA THR A 865 -0.91 35.62 39.39
C THR A 865 -2.40 35.98 39.43
N ALA A 866 -3.13 35.68 38.39
CA ALA A 866 -4.57 35.95 38.33
C ALA A 866 -5.38 35.16 39.38
N ILE A 867 -5.05 33.85 39.60
CA ILE A 867 -5.70 33.03 40.61
C ILE A 867 -5.43 33.59 42.05
N ARG A 868 -4.19 33.96 42.33
CA ARG A 868 -3.82 34.56 43.63
C ARG A 868 -4.55 35.86 43.90
N GLU A 869 -4.70 36.71 42.85
CA GLU A 869 -5.47 37.96 42.95
C GLU A 869 -6.96 37.69 43.20
N GLN A 870 -7.54 36.65 42.57
CA GLN A 870 -8.93 36.25 42.80
C GLN A 870 -9.12 35.70 44.23
N LEU A 871 -8.22 34.89 44.71
CA LEU A 871 -8.25 34.39 46.12
C LEU A 871 -8.19 35.55 47.10
N ALA A 872 -7.28 36.49 46.92
CA ALA A 872 -7.17 37.69 47.74
C ALA A 872 -8.43 38.56 47.71
N ALA A 873 -9.05 38.70 46.53
CA ALA A 873 -10.32 39.40 46.37
C ALA A 873 -11.49 38.75 47.10
N LEU A 874 -11.56 37.37 47.06
CA LEU A 874 -12.57 36.59 47.78
C LEU A 874 -12.37 36.65 49.30
N GLU A 875 -11.14 36.87 49.79
CA GLU A 875 -10.81 37.03 51.21
C GLU A 875 -11.11 38.47 51.70
N SER A 876 -10.95 39.46 50.84
CA SER A 876 -11.20 40.88 51.17
C SER A 876 -12.68 41.31 51.02
N GLY A 877 -13.52 40.47 50.44
CA GLY A 877 -14.95 40.72 50.19
C GLY A 877 -15.86 40.47 51.43
N LYS A 878 -15.43 40.88 52.59
CA LYS A 878 -16.29 40.94 53.78
C LYS A 878 -17.12 42.23 53.80
#